data_ce89babc6ed01866ccb4e6493cfea277
#
_entry.id   ce89babc6ed01866ccb4e6493cfea277
#
_cell.length_a   1.000
_cell.length_b   1.000
_cell.length_c   1.000
_cell.angle_alpha   90.00
_cell.angle_beta   90.00
_cell.angle_gamma   90.00
#
_symmetry.space_group_name_H-M   'P 1'
#
loop_
_entity.id
_entity.type
_entity.pdbx_description
1 polymer ?
#
loop_
_entity_poly.entity_id
_entity_poly.type
_entity_poly.pdbx_seq_one_letter_code
_entity_poly.pdbx_strand_id
1 'polypeptide(L)'
;MSKGKFYMTTAIAYASGKPHIGNTYEAVLADSIARFKRKDGYDVFFQTGTDEHGQKIELKAAEAGVTPQEYVDKASAEIKRIWDLMGTSYDKFIRTTEPDHEKQVQKIFKRLYDQGDISKGSYDGMYCTPCESFWTQSQLKDGKCPDCGREVKPAKEEAYFFRMSKYAQRLIDHINSHPEFIQPVSRKNEMMNNFLLPGLQDLCVSRTSFKWGIPVDFDEKHVVYVWLDALTNYITGIGYDAEGNSSEQYKKLWPADLHLIGKDIIRFHTIYWPIFLMALNEPLPKQVFGHPWLLQGDGKMSKSKGNVLYADDLVDFFGVDAVRYFVLHEMPFENDGVISWELMVERLNSDLANTLGNLVNRTISMSNKYFGGVVADKGAAEAVDEDLKAVVTGTYDKVAAKMEGWRVADAITDIFTLFKRCNKYIDETEPWVLAKDPAKADRLATVLYNLTESIVIGASLLEPYMPGTAEKIAAQLNTSLRSFEECTTFGGYISGSKVTEKPEILFARLDVKEVLEKAAAMFEARKALAEEAEEEKEEDVMELTKKPEITFEDFEKMQFAVGEIIKCEPVPKSKKLLCSQVKIGKEVKQIVSGIRAHYTAEEMVGKKVMVLVNLKPAKLAGVLSEGMLLCAEDAEGNLALVTPEKNMPAGAEIC
;
A
#
# COMPACT_ATOMS: atom_id res chain seq x y z
N MET A 1 -15.53 -21.18 24.85
CA MET A 1 -14.05 -21.20 25.10
C MET A 1 -13.35 -20.71 23.83
N SER A 2 -12.25 -19.97 23.96
CA SER A 2 -11.47 -19.53 22.78
C SER A 2 -10.94 -20.72 21.98
N LYS A 3 -11.02 -20.65 20.65
CA LYS A 3 -10.44 -21.65 19.73
C LYS A 3 -8.90 -21.56 19.62
N GLY A 4 -8.30 -20.65 20.36
CA GLY A 4 -6.86 -20.38 20.35
C GLY A 4 -6.52 -19.04 19.69
N LYS A 5 -5.20 -18.76 19.57
CA LYS A 5 -4.72 -17.56 18.91
C LYS A 5 -4.85 -17.66 17.39
N PHE A 6 -5.00 -16.51 16.74
CA PHE A 6 -4.89 -16.37 15.30
C PHE A 6 -4.14 -15.08 14.96
N TYR A 7 -2.85 -15.21 14.68
CA TYR A 7 -2.02 -14.07 14.26
C TYR A 7 -1.98 -14.00 12.75
N MET A 8 -2.47 -12.89 12.20
CA MET A 8 -2.48 -12.63 10.76
C MET A 8 -1.92 -11.26 10.40
N THR A 9 -1.35 -11.16 9.22
CA THR A 9 -0.79 -9.91 8.70
C THR A 9 -1.19 -9.69 7.25
N THR A 10 -1.23 -8.42 6.83
CA THR A 10 -1.09 -8.05 5.41
C THR A 10 0.39 -7.86 5.08
N ALA A 11 0.72 -7.65 3.80
CA ALA A 11 1.91 -6.90 3.47
C ALA A 11 1.83 -5.50 4.07
N ILE A 12 2.98 -4.90 4.39
CA ILE A 12 3.02 -3.49 4.77
C ILE A 12 3.10 -2.63 3.50
N ALA A 13 2.26 -1.59 3.42
CA ALA A 13 2.13 -0.80 2.22
C ALA A 13 3.34 0.12 2.00
N TYR A 14 3.94 0.11 0.80
CA TYR A 14 5.07 0.98 0.50
C TYR A 14 4.65 2.46 0.48
N ALA A 15 5.23 3.27 1.38
CA ALA A 15 4.84 4.66 1.65
C ALA A 15 5.26 5.63 0.53
N SER A 16 5.06 5.26 -0.72
CA SER A 16 5.42 6.05 -1.90
C SER A 16 4.30 6.93 -2.45
N GLY A 17 3.18 7.03 -1.76
CA GLY A 17 2.01 7.87 -2.10
C GLY A 17 0.68 7.24 -1.72
N LYS A 18 -0.43 7.92 -2.04
CA LYS A 18 -1.80 7.48 -1.75
C LYS A 18 -2.05 6.07 -2.29
N PRO A 19 -2.61 5.14 -1.47
CA PRO A 19 -2.92 3.78 -1.88
C PRO A 19 -4.11 3.75 -2.85
N HIS A 20 -4.00 3.00 -3.94
CA HIS A 20 -5.12 2.77 -4.86
C HIS A 20 -6.04 1.65 -4.35
N ILE A 21 -7.20 1.48 -4.98
CA ILE A 21 -8.20 0.49 -4.55
C ILE A 21 -7.65 -0.94 -4.47
N GLY A 22 -6.67 -1.31 -5.29
CA GLY A 22 -6.03 -2.63 -5.23
C GLY A 22 -5.22 -2.85 -3.95
N ASN A 23 -4.58 -1.80 -3.40
CA ASN A 23 -3.94 -1.87 -2.07
C ASN A 23 -4.99 -1.92 -0.96
N THR A 24 -6.07 -1.15 -1.09
CA THR A 24 -7.18 -1.13 -0.15
C THR A 24 -7.91 -2.48 -0.10
N TYR A 25 -8.02 -3.16 -1.25
CA TYR A 25 -8.60 -4.51 -1.33
C TYR A 25 -7.90 -5.48 -0.37
N GLU A 26 -6.56 -5.51 -0.34
CA GLU A 26 -5.80 -6.37 0.57
C GLU A 26 -6.19 -6.12 2.04
N ALA A 27 -6.27 -4.85 2.46
CA ALA A 27 -6.63 -4.49 3.82
C ALA A 27 -8.08 -4.89 4.16
N VAL A 28 -9.02 -4.71 3.23
CA VAL A 28 -10.43 -5.10 3.40
C VAL A 28 -10.60 -6.63 3.42
N LEU A 29 -9.85 -7.35 2.59
CA LEU A 29 -9.84 -8.81 2.58
C LEU A 29 -9.31 -9.36 3.90
N ALA A 30 -8.19 -8.82 4.40
CA ALA A 30 -7.62 -9.20 5.68
C ALA A 30 -8.58 -8.89 6.83
N ASP A 31 -9.21 -7.72 6.83
CA ASP A 31 -10.19 -7.33 7.83
C ASP A 31 -11.40 -8.29 7.87
N SER A 32 -11.90 -8.69 6.69
CA SER A 32 -13.02 -9.63 6.62
C SER A 32 -12.67 -11.00 7.21
N ILE A 33 -11.45 -11.49 6.97
CA ILE A 33 -10.93 -12.72 7.57
C ILE A 33 -10.75 -12.56 9.08
N ALA A 34 -10.17 -11.45 9.54
CA ALA A 34 -9.98 -11.16 10.96
C ALA A 34 -11.31 -11.12 11.71
N ARG A 35 -12.31 -10.40 11.17
CA ARG A 35 -13.67 -10.34 11.74
C ARG A 35 -14.34 -11.70 11.78
N PHE A 36 -14.23 -12.47 10.68
CA PHE A 36 -14.76 -13.83 10.64
C PHE A 36 -14.15 -14.70 11.73
N LYS A 37 -12.81 -14.71 11.85
CA LYS A 37 -12.09 -15.51 12.87
C LYS A 37 -12.41 -15.07 14.30
N ARG A 38 -12.54 -13.74 14.57
CA ARG A 38 -12.99 -13.24 15.88
C ARG A 38 -14.38 -13.74 16.22
N LYS A 39 -15.33 -13.64 15.29
CA LYS A 39 -16.68 -14.12 15.46
C LYS A 39 -16.77 -15.65 15.60
N ASP A 40 -15.85 -16.36 14.95
CA ASP A 40 -15.68 -17.82 15.07
C ASP A 40 -14.99 -18.26 16.37
N GLY A 41 -14.62 -17.31 17.25
CA GLY A 41 -14.12 -17.57 18.60
C GLY A 41 -12.61 -17.65 18.74
N TYR A 42 -11.83 -17.22 17.73
CA TYR A 42 -10.38 -17.07 17.87
C TYR A 42 -9.99 -15.75 18.56
N ASP A 43 -8.87 -15.80 19.29
CA ASP A 43 -8.17 -14.61 19.80
C ASP A 43 -7.26 -14.08 18.67
N VAL A 44 -7.81 -13.16 17.88
CA VAL A 44 -7.19 -12.65 16.66
C VAL A 44 -6.31 -11.45 16.96
N PHE A 45 -5.08 -11.47 16.44
CA PHE A 45 -4.21 -10.30 16.33
C PHE A 45 -3.94 -10.03 14.85
N PHE A 46 -4.38 -8.89 14.36
CA PHE A 46 -4.22 -8.46 12.97
C PHE A 46 -3.24 -7.29 12.87
N GLN A 47 -2.11 -7.51 12.19
CA GLN A 47 -1.09 -6.49 11.94
C GLN A 47 -1.08 -6.08 10.47
N THR A 48 -1.00 -4.78 10.24
CA THR A 48 -0.70 -4.13 8.96
C THR A 48 0.27 -2.97 9.20
N GLY A 49 0.62 -2.19 8.18
CA GLY A 49 1.51 -1.06 8.38
C GLY A 49 2.06 -0.48 7.09
N THR A 50 3.18 0.25 7.22
CA THR A 50 3.88 0.90 6.11
C THR A 50 5.36 0.54 6.07
N ASP A 51 5.85 0.27 4.85
CA ASP A 51 7.25 0.15 4.47
C ASP A 51 7.73 1.54 4.01
N GLU A 52 8.72 2.11 4.71
CA GLU A 52 9.04 3.53 4.65
C GLU A 52 10.47 3.84 4.21
N HIS A 53 11.30 2.83 3.94
CA HIS A 53 12.68 3.00 3.52
C HIS A 53 12.89 2.73 2.02
N GLY A 54 14.08 3.10 1.51
CA GLY A 54 14.50 2.78 0.15
C GLY A 54 14.73 3.99 -0.76
N GLN A 55 15.43 3.73 -1.86
CA GLN A 55 15.84 4.76 -2.83
C GLN A 55 14.67 5.53 -3.43
N LYS A 56 13.57 4.86 -3.71
CA LYS A 56 12.38 5.48 -4.30
C LYS A 56 11.76 6.54 -3.38
N ILE A 57 11.77 6.30 -2.06
CA ILE A 57 11.29 7.26 -1.06
C ILE A 57 12.22 8.48 -1.02
N GLU A 58 13.55 8.26 -0.96
CA GLU A 58 14.55 9.33 -0.96
C GLU A 58 14.38 10.26 -2.18
N LEU A 59 14.23 9.68 -3.38
CA LEU A 59 14.00 10.44 -4.61
C LEU A 59 12.70 11.25 -4.57
N LYS A 60 11.61 10.65 -4.09
CA LYS A 60 10.31 11.33 -4.00
C LYS A 60 10.29 12.45 -2.96
N ALA A 61 10.99 12.27 -1.86
CA ALA A 61 11.14 13.32 -0.85
C ALA A 61 11.92 14.51 -1.43
N ALA A 62 13.01 14.23 -2.16
CA ALA A 62 13.77 15.25 -2.86
C ALA A 62 12.94 15.99 -3.92
N GLU A 63 12.16 15.27 -4.74
CA GLU A 63 11.22 15.86 -5.71
C GLU A 63 10.16 16.75 -5.05
N ALA A 64 9.77 16.42 -3.82
CA ALA A 64 8.80 17.17 -3.03
C ALA A 64 9.42 18.30 -2.19
N GLY A 65 10.76 18.45 -2.20
CA GLY A 65 11.47 19.48 -1.42
C GLY A 65 11.38 19.30 0.10
N VAL A 66 11.19 18.05 0.58
CA VAL A 66 11.05 17.72 2.00
C VAL A 66 12.05 16.64 2.42
N THR A 67 12.24 16.44 3.71
CA THR A 67 13.03 15.31 4.20
C THR A 67 12.30 13.98 3.95
N PRO A 68 13.02 12.84 3.79
CA PRO A 68 12.40 11.53 3.67
C PRO A 68 11.46 11.20 4.84
N GLN A 69 11.80 11.59 6.07
CA GLN A 69 10.94 11.38 7.24
C GLN A 69 9.61 12.14 7.12
N GLU A 70 9.65 13.42 6.76
CA GLU A 70 8.44 14.23 6.55
C GLU A 70 7.57 13.66 5.42
N TYR A 71 8.21 13.13 4.38
CA TYR A 71 7.50 12.50 3.26
C TYR A 71 6.75 11.24 3.71
N VAL A 72 7.42 10.31 4.42
CA VAL A 72 6.79 9.08 4.87
C VAL A 72 5.78 9.30 5.98
N ASP A 73 5.95 10.31 6.85
CA ASP A 73 4.96 10.68 7.85
C ASP A 73 3.61 11.06 7.21
N LYS A 74 3.65 11.85 6.14
CA LYS A 74 2.45 12.21 5.37
C LYS A 74 1.85 11.00 4.63
N ALA A 75 2.70 10.21 3.97
CA ALA A 75 2.25 9.05 3.20
C ALA A 75 1.66 7.97 4.10
N SER A 76 2.28 7.68 5.24
CA SER A 76 1.80 6.70 6.23
C SER A 76 0.47 7.15 6.85
N ALA A 77 0.35 8.43 7.22
CA ALA A 77 -0.90 8.98 7.72
C ALA A 77 -2.04 8.85 6.71
N GLU A 78 -1.78 9.08 5.42
CA GLU A 78 -2.79 8.94 4.36
C GLU A 78 -3.18 7.46 4.14
N ILE A 79 -2.22 6.53 4.16
CA ILE A 79 -2.51 5.09 4.09
C ILE A 79 -3.38 4.67 5.27
N LYS A 80 -2.99 5.06 6.49
CA LYS A 80 -3.76 4.76 7.70
C LYS A 80 -5.17 5.34 7.64
N ARG A 81 -5.33 6.58 7.17
CA ARG A 81 -6.64 7.24 6.97
C ARG A 81 -7.55 6.40 6.06
N ILE A 82 -7.01 5.86 4.97
CA ILE A 82 -7.78 5.01 4.03
C ILE A 82 -8.17 3.69 4.69
N TRP A 83 -7.28 3.03 5.46
CA TRP A 83 -7.60 1.82 6.21
C TRP A 83 -8.71 2.08 7.23
N ASP A 84 -8.59 3.19 7.98
CA ASP A 84 -9.60 3.61 8.98
C ASP A 84 -10.94 3.95 8.30
N LEU A 85 -10.95 4.65 7.15
CA LEU A 85 -12.14 4.94 6.35
C LEU A 85 -12.88 3.67 5.96
N MET A 86 -12.15 2.62 5.57
CA MET A 86 -12.72 1.33 5.19
C MET A 86 -13.15 0.48 6.38
N GLY A 87 -12.98 0.96 7.60
CA GLY A 87 -13.35 0.27 8.82
C GLY A 87 -12.47 -0.94 9.15
N THR A 88 -11.20 -0.91 8.76
CA THR A 88 -10.25 -2.00 8.99
C THR A 88 -9.94 -2.14 10.48
N SER A 89 -10.12 -3.33 11.05
CA SER A 89 -10.03 -3.63 12.48
C SER A 89 -8.66 -4.21 12.89
N TYR A 90 -7.56 -3.63 12.39
CA TYR A 90 -6.21 -4.03 12.76
C TYR A 90 -5.91 -3.72 14.24
N ASP A 91 -5.09 -4.55 14.88
CA ASP A 91 -4.63 -4.38 16.27
C ASP A 91 -3.30 -3.62 16.32
N LYS A 92 -2.46 -3.75 15.27
CA LYS A 92 -1.20 -3.02 15.12
C LYS A 92 -1.07 -2.45 13.72
N PHE A 93 -0.73 -1.16 13.65
CA PHE A 93 -0.24 -0.50 12.44
C PHE A 93 1.25 -0.20 12.68
N ILE A 94 2.14 -1.02 12.11
CA ILE A 94 3.59 -0.86 12.26
C ILE A 94 4.13 0.07 11.18
N ARG A 95 5.15 0.86 11.54
CA ARG A 95 5.96 1.64 10.61
C ARG A 95 7.40 1.14 10.66
N THR A 96 8.06 0.96 9.53
CA THR A 96 9.46 0.50 9.53
C THR A 96 10.43 1.58 10.04
N THR A 97 9.98 2.83 10.18
CA THR A 97 10.71 3.92 10.87
C THR A 97 10.49 3.93 12.39
N GLU A 98 9.78 2.97 12.99
CA GLU A 98 9.71 2.85 14.45
C GLU A 98 11.11 2.49 15.00
N PRO A 99 11.64 3.23 16.01
CA PRO A 99 13.00 3.02 16.50
C PRO A 99 13.27 1.59 17.01
N ASP A 100 12.26 0.94 17.60
CA ASP A 100 12.39 -0.44 18.07
C ASP A 100 12.53 -1.41 16.90
N HIS A 101 11.81 -1.17 15.79
CA HIS A 101 11.95 -1.97 14.58
C HIS A 101 13.36 -1.82 13.98
N GLU A 102 13.81 -0.59 13.75
CA GLU A 102 15.14 -0.32 13.19
C GLU A 102 16.26 -0.97 14.00
N LYS A 103 16.18 -0.84 15.33
CA LYS A 103 17.15 -1.46 16.24
C LYS A 103 17.16 -2.98 16.13
N GLN A 104 16.00 -3.62 16.00
CA GLN A 104 15.94 -5.08 15.84
C GLN A 104 16.46 -5.53 14.48
N VAL A 105 16.19 -4.77 13.42
CA VAL A 105 16.77 -5.04 12.08
C VAL A 105 18.29 -4.98 12.11
N GLN A 106 18.88 -3.99 12.77
CA GLN A 106 20.33 -3.90 12.95
C GLN A 106 20.89 -5.12 13.69
N LYS A 107 20.27 -5.52 14.79
CA LYS A 107 20.66 -6.72 15.56
C LYS A 107 20.52 -8.00 14.72
N ILE A 108 19.44 -8.14 13.95
CA ILE A 108 19.23 -9.27 13.04
C ILE A 108 20.35 -9.32 12.00
N PHE A 109 20.64 -8.20 11.34
CA PHE A 109 21.71 -8.11 10.35
C PHE A 109 23.06 -8.52 10.94
N LYS A 110 23.40 -7.97 12.12
CA LYS A 110 24.63 -8.29 12.85
C LYS A 110 24.71 -9.78 13.20
N ARG A 111 23.64 -10.37 13.74
CA ARG A 111 23.57 -11.79 14.07
C ARG A 111 23.81 -12.68 12.84
N LEU A 112 23.16 -12.36 11.70
CA LEU A 112 23.35 -13.10 10.46
C LEU A 112 24.78 -12.94 9.90
N TYR A 113 25.42 -11.79 10.10
CA TYR A 113 26.81 -11.55 9.76
C TYR A 113 27.76 -12.35 10.67
N ASP A 114 27.59 -12.29 11.99
CA ASP A 114 28.47 -12.97 12.94
C ASP A 114 28.43 -14.50 12.80
N GLN A 115 27.28 -15.07 12.44
CA GLN A 115 27.15 -16.52 12.16
C GLN A 115 27.62 -16.93 10.77
N GLY A 116 28.06 -15.98 9.93
CA GLY A 116 28.61 -16.21 8.61
C GLY A 116 27.58 -16.48 7.51
N ASP A 117 26.31 -16.15 7.74
CA ASP A 117 25.26 -16.21 6.72
C ASP A 117 25.23 -14.93 5.85
N ILE A 118 25.79 -13.84 6.35
CA ILE A 118 26.04 -12.64 5.57
C ILE A 118 27.56 -12.45 5.40
N SER A 119 27.99 -12.10 4.19
CA SER A 119 29.40 -11.82 3.89
C SER A 119 29.51 -10.62 2.94
N LYS A 120 30.61 -9.85 3.07
CA LYS A 120 30.88 -8.68 2.21
C LYS A 120 31.40 -9.12 0.85
N GLY A 121 30.95 -8.47 -0.20
CA GLY A 121 31.32 -8.74 -1.58
C GLY A 121 31.11 -7.53 -2.49
N SER A 122 31.08 -7.74 -3.80
CA SER A 122 30.78 -6.70 -4.79
C SER A 122 29.60 -7.17 -5.65
N TYR A 123 28.58 -6.35 -5.75
CA TYR A 123 27.48 -6.55 -6.69
C TYR A 123 27.85 -5.94 -8.05
N ASP A 124 27.64 -6.70 -9.12
CA ASP A 124 27.75 -6.23 -10.50
C ASP A 124 26.60 -6.84 -11.30
N GLY A 125 25.57 -6.04 -11.62
CA GLY A 125 24.35 -6.52 -12.27
C GLY A 125 23.39 -5.40 -12.59
N MET A 126 22.11 -5.73 -12.66
CA MET A 126 21.02 -4.81 -13.02
C MET A 126 20.10 -4.58 -11.83
N TYR A 127 19.62 -3.35 -11.66
CA TYR A 127 18.73 -2.97 -10.57
C TYR A 127 17.46 -2.31 -11.10
N CYS A 128 16.32 -2.74 -10.59
CA CYS A 128 15.02 -2.13 -10.84
C CYS A 128 14.63 -1.23 -9.68
N THR A 129 14.77 0.09 -9.82
CA THR A 129 14.40 1.05 -8.77
C THR A 129 12.91 0.98 -8.36
N PRO A 130 11.94 0.83 -9.30
CA PRO A 130 10.53 0.73 -8.90
C PRO A 130 10.15 -0.49 -8.06
N CYS A 131 10.86 -1.62 -8.25
CA CYS A 131 10.62 -2.87 -7.51
C CYS A 131 11.62 -3.08 -6.37
N GLU A 132 12.65 -2.22 -6.26
CA GLU A 132 13.76 -2.38 -5.33
C GLU A 132 14.41 -3.78 -5.45
N SER A 133 14.59 -4.28 -6.70
CA SER A 133 15.01 -5.67 -6.97
C SER A 133 16.27 -5.74 -7.80
N PHE A 134 17.16 -6.68 -7.45
CA PHE A 134 18.38 -7.00 -8.18
C PHE A 134 18.15 -8.13 -9.19
N TRP A 135 18.79 -8.01 -10.35
CA TRP A 135 18.69 -8.96 -11.45
C TRP A 135 20.04 -9.20 -12.10
N THR A 136 20.31 -10.43 -12.46
CA THR A 136 21.39 -10.72 -13.40
C THR A 136 20.92 -10.44 -14.84
N GLN A 137 21.86 -10.20 -15.75
CA GLN A 137 21.52 -9.96 -17.17
C GLN A 137 20.69 -11.10 -17.78
N SER A 138 20.95 -12.35 -17.37
CA SER A 138 20.23 -13.54 -17.86
C SER A 138 18.80 -13.68 -17.32
N GLN A 139 18.45 -13.00 -16.24
CA GLN A 139 17.11 -13.02 -15.64
C GLN A 139 16.18 -11.99 -16.26
N LEU A 140 16.69 -11.02 -17.01
CA LEU A 140 15.88 -10.00 -17.64
C LEU A 140 14.99 -10.58 -18.75
N LYS A 141 13.78 -10.05 -18.89
CA LYS A 141 12.88 -10.33 -20.01
C LYS A 141 12.94 -9.15 -20.99
N ASP A 142 13.42 -9.41 -22.20
CA ASP A 142 13.61 -8.37 -23.22
C ASP A 142 14.42 -7.15 -22.72
N GLY A 143 15.43 -7.40 -21.89
CA GLY A 143 16.26 -6.36 -21.28
C GLY A 143 15.59 -5.57 -20.13
N LYS A 144 14.39 -5.98 -19.68
CA LYS A 144 13.59 -5.31 -18.67
C LYS A 144 13.41 -6.16 -17.42
N CYS A 145 12.95 -5.51 -16.34
CA CYS A 145 12.63 -6.17 -15.10
C CYS A 145 11.54 -7.24 -15.31
N PRO A 146 11.76 -8.49 -14.93
CA PRO A 146 10.79 -9.57 -15.12
C PRO A 146 9.54 -9.42 -14.25
N ASP A 147 9.61 -8.68 -13.12
CA ASP A 147 8.48 -8.49 -12.21
C ASP A 147 7.53 -7.38 -12.69
N CYS A 148 8.06 -6.24 -13.16
CA CYS A 148 7.22 -5.08 -13.49
C CYS A 148 7.29 -4.62 -14.95
N GLY A 149 8.17 -5.22 -15.77
CA GLY A 149 8.35 -4.88 -17.19
C GLY A 149 9.02 -3.52 -17.46
N ARG A 150 9.51 -2.82 -16.42
CA ARG A 150 10.17 -1.51 -16.55
C ARG A 150 11.66 -1.67 -16.82
N GLU A 151 12.29 -0.59 -17.28
CA GLU A 151 13.72 -0.54 -17.51
C GLU A 151 14.50 -0.73 -16.21
N VAL A 152 15.65 -1.37 -16.32
CA VAL A 152 16.61 -1.60 -15.24
C VAL A 152 17.89 -0.82 -15.51
N LYS A 153 18.60 -0.44 -14.45
CA LYS A 153 19.87 0.30 -14.55
C LYS A 153 21.04 -0.59 -14.12
N PRO A 154 22.21 -0.47 -14.73
CA PRO A 154 23.42 -1.11 -14.20
C PRO A 154 23.69 -0.64 -12.78
N ALA A 155 24.03 -1.57 -11.89
CA ALA A 155 24.42 -1.29 -10.52
C ALA A 155 25.72 -2.05 -10.22
N LYS A 156 26.74 -1.30 -9.81
CA LYS A 156 28.01 -1.85 -9.38
C LYS A 156 28.42 -1.18 -8.08
N GLU A 157 28.33 -1.93 -7.00
CA GLU A 157 28.63 -1.39 -5.67
C GLU A 157 29.16 -2.47 -4.72
N GLU A 158 29.90 -2.06 -3.70
CA GLU A 158 30.22 -2.92 -2.56
C GLU A 158 28.93 -3.21 -1.80
N ALA A 159 28.69 -4.46 -1.44
CA ALA A 159 27.47 -4.88 -0.78
C ALA A 159 27.70 -6.09 0.12
N TYR A 160 26.76 -6.32 1.03
CA TYR A 160 26.66 -7.55 1.81
C TYR A 160 25.71 -8.53 1.13
N PHE A 161 26.07 -9.81 1.15
CA PHE A 161 25.31 -10.90 0.53
C PHE A 161 24.89 -11.91 1.60
N PHE A 162 23.61 -12.26 1.58
CA PHE A 162 23.05 -13.32 2.42
C PHE A 162 23.01 -14.63 1.63
N ARG A 163 23.45 -15.73 2.26
CA ARG A 163 23.59 -17.07 1.65
C ARG A 163 22.25 -17.79 1.53
N MET A 164 21.39 -17.35 0.58
CA MET A 164 20.12 -17.99 0.28
C MET A 164 20.26 -19.45 -0.11
N SER A 165 21.30 -19.76 -0.90
CA SER A 165 21.61 -21.10 -1.39
C SER A 165 21.76 -22.14 -0.27
N LYS A 166 22.32 -21.75 0.89
CA LYS A 166 22.47 -22.61 2.07
C LYS A 166 21.16 -23.22 2.58
N TYR A 167 20.06 -22.51 2.41
CA TYR A 167 18.75 -22.87 2.97
C TYR A 167 17.75 -23.40 1.93
N ALA A 168 18.09 -23.38 0.65
CA ALA A 168 17.20 -23.71 -0.45
C ALA A 168 16.56 -25.11 -0.32
N GLN A 169 17.37 -26.15 -0.05
CA GLN A 169 16.86 -27.50 0.09
C GLN A 169 15.93 -27.65 1.29
N ARG A 170 16.27 -27.05 2.44
CA ARG A 170 15.43 -27.07 3.64
C ARG A 170 14.07 -26.41 3.38
N LEU A 171 14.03 -25.34 2.58
CA LEU A 171 12.77 -24.69 2.19
C LEU A 171 11.95 -25.57 1.23
N ILE A 172 12.59 -26.21 0.24
CA ILE A 172 11.94 -27.16 -0.67
C ILE A 172 11.29 -28.31 0.12
N ASP A 173 12.01 -28.88 1.08
CA ASP A 173 11.51 -29.96 1.92
C ASP A 173 10.31 -29.51 2.78
N HIS A 174 10.38 -28.29 3.31
CA HIS A 174 9.26 -27.70 4.06
C HIS A 174 8.02 -27.52 3.18
N ILE A 175 8.16 -26.91 1.99
CA ILE A 175 7.05 -26.70 1.04
C ILE A 175 6.40 -28.03 0.61
N ASN A 176 7.21 -29.07 0.43
CA ASN A 176 6.71 -30.39 0.03
C ASN A 176 5.99 -31.13 1.17
N SER A 177 6.42 -30.93 2.41
CA SER A 177 5.80 -31.56 3.59
C SER A 177 4.60 -30.77 4.14
N HIS A 178 4.42 -29.50 3.73
CA HIS A 178 3.34 -28.61 4.15
C HIS A 178 2.60 -28.04 2.93
N PRO A 179 1.68 -28.83 2.33
CA PRO A 179 0.97 -28.41 1.10
C PRO A 179 0.11 -27.17 1.29
N GLU A 180 -0.28 -26.84 2.53
CA GLU A 180 -1.03 -25.65 2.93
C GLU A 180 -0.18 -24.38 2.98
N PHE A 181 1.15 -24.49 3.05
CA PHE A 181 2.06 -23.37 3.32
C PHE A 181 1.94 -22.24 2.30
N ILE A 182 1.85 -22.55 1.01
CA ILE A 182 1.68 -21.54 -0.08
C ILE A 182 0.35 -21.77 -0.78
N GLN A 183 -0.51 -20.78 -0.70
CA GLN A 183 -1.83 -20.78 -1.36
C GLN A 183 -1.99 -19.52 -2.24
N PRO A 184 -2.72 -19.62 -3.35
CA PRO A 184 -3.21 -20.84 -4.04
C PRO A 184 -2.09 -21.75 -4.54
N VAL A 185 -2.41 -23.00 -4.88
CA VAL A 185 -1.43 -24.00 -5.36
C VAL A 185 -0.69 -23.54 -6.62
N SER A 186 -1.33 -22.75 -7.48
CA SER A 186 -0.69 -22.12 -8.64
C SER A 186 0.54 -21.29 -8.25
N ARG A 187 0.48 -20.56 -7.13
CA ARG A 187 1.60 -19.77 -6.60
C ARG A 187 2.71 -20.67 -6.05
N LYS A 188 2.37 -21.76 -5.36
CA LYS A 188 3.36 -22.77 -4.96
C LYS A 188 4.13 -23.28 -6.16
N ASN A 189 3.42 -23.69 -7.22
CA ASN A 189 4.06 -24.21 -8.43
C ASN A 189 4.96 -23.18 -9.13
N GLU A 190 4.54 -21.92 -9.17
CA GLU A 190 5.33 -20.81 -9.70
C GLU A 190 6.64 -20.64 -8.94
N MET A 191 6.59 -20.60 -7.61
CA MET A 191 7.78 -20.43 -6.76
C MET A 191 8.74 -21.62 -6.85
N MET A 192 8.21 -22.82 -6.84
CA MET A 192 9.01 -24.04 -6.99
C MET A 192 9.72 -24.10 -8.35
N ASN A 193 8.98 -23.94 -9.44
CA ASN A 193 9.51 -24.17 -10.79
C ASN A 193 10.40 -23.02 -11.29
N ASN A 194 10.06 -21.79 -10.94
CA ASN A 194 10.77 -20.62 -11.52
C ASN A 194 11.96 -20.17 -10.65
N PHE A 195 11.99 -20.49 -9.34
CA PHE A 195 12.99 -19.97 -8.43
C PHE A 195 13.74 -21.06 -7.64
N LEU A 196 13.03 -21.99 -7.00
CA LEU A 196 13.66 -22.94 -6.09
C LEU A 196 14.37 -24.09 -6.81
N LEU A 197 13.71 -24.76 -7.74
CA LEU A 197 14.28 -25.90 -8.48
C LEU A 197 15.43 -25.53 -9.41
N PRO A 198 15.45 -24.32 -10.06
CA PRO A 198 16.63 -23.87 -10.79
C PRO A 198 17.84 -23.54 -9.92
N GLY A 199 17.64 -23.39 -8.61
CA GLY A 199 18.66 -23.01 -7.64
C GLY A 199 18.63 -21.53 -7.27
N LEU A 200 18.74 -21.24 -5.97
CA LEU A 200 18.78 -19.86 -5.46
C LEU A 200 20.18 -19.28 -5.52
N GLN A 201 20.26 -18.04 -5.95
CA GLN A 201 21.47 -17.22 -5.81
C GLN A 201 21.47 -16.50 -4.46
N ASP A 202 22.65 -16.16 -3.96
CA ASP A 202 22.78 -15.39 -2.74
C ASP A 202 22.27 -13.96 -2.94
N LEU A 203 21.60 -13.43 -1.92
CA LEU A 203 20.85 -12.18 -1.98
C LEU A 203 21.72 -11.01 -1.53
N CYS A 204 21.80 -9.96 -2.33
CA CYS A 204 22.34 -8.68 -1.89
C CYS A 204 21.44 -8.08 -0.81
N VAL A 205 21.96 -7.83 0.40
CA VAL A 205 21.19 -7.37 1.55
C VAL A 205 21.64 -6.02 2.10
N SER A 206 22.45 -5.27 1.37
CA SER A 206 22.79 -3.89 1.69
C SER A 206 22.99 -3.03 0.45
N ARG A 207 22.92 -1.72 0.62
CA ARG A 207 23.12 -0.72 -0.43
C ARG A 207 24.03 0.40 0.07
N THR A 208 24.76 1.02 -0.87
CA THR A 208 25.60 2.21 -0.64
C THR A 208 25.21 3.39 -1.53
N SER A 209 24.33 3.17 -2.50
CA SER A 209 23.96 4.17 -3.51
C SER A 209 22.92 5.20 -3.04
N PHE A 210 22.32 5.02 -1.87
CA PHE A 210 21.41 5.96 -1.22
C PHE A 210 21.55 5.88 0.31
N LYS A 211 20.93 6.82 1.03
CA LYS A 211 21.10 6.95 2.50
C LYS A 211 19.83 6.68 3.29
N TRP A 212 18.67 6.80 2.68
CA TRP A 212 17.39 6.59 3.37
C TRP A 212 17.09 5.11 3.56
N GLY A 213 17.51 4.58 4.69
CA GLY A 213 17.37 3.18 5.11
C GLY A 213 18.01 2.98 6.47
N ILE A 214 17.86 1.80 7.05
CA ILE A 214 18.44 1.44 8.34
C ILE A 214 19.96 1.25 8.16
N PRO A 215 20.82 2.04 8.83
CA PRO A 215 22.25 1.89 8.68
C PRO A 215 22.74 0.58 9.30
N VAL A 216 23.74 -0.04 8.66
CA VAL A 216 24.46 -1.18 9.23
C VAL A 216 25.38 -0.64 10.34
N ASP A 217 25.11 -0.98 11.60
CA ASP A 217 25.72 -0.38 12.80
C ASP A 217 27.26 -0.48 12.86
N PHE A 218 27.84 -1.52 12.27
CA PHE A 218 29.29 -1.73 12.19
C PHE A 218 29.92 -1.30 10.86
N ASP A 219 29.11 -0.81 9.89
CA ASP A 219 29.58 -0.28 8.60
C ASP A 219 28.58 0.76 8.04
N GLU A 220 28.61 1.97 8.60
CA GLU A 220 27.65 3.07 8.34
C GLU A 220 27.59 3.55 6.87
N LYS A 221 28.51 3.07 6.00
CA LYS A 221 28.43 3.32 4.57
C LYS A 221 27.28 2.57 3.90
N HIS A 222 26.82 1.49 4.54
CA HIS A 222 25.77 0.63 4.05
C HIS A 222 24.45 0.87 4.78
N VAL A 223 23.36 0.86 4.03
CA VAL A 223 22.01 0.70 4.58
C VAL A 223 21.50 -0.70 4.30
N VAL A 224 20.68 -1.22 5.20
CA VAL A 224 20.06 -2.55 5.06
C VAL A 224 19.13 -2.54 3.85
N TYR A 225 19.14 -3.63 3.10
CA TYR A 225 18.27 -3.81 1.95
C TYR A 225 16.80 -3.87 2.37
N VAL A 226 15.96 -3.15 1.66
CA VAL A 226 14.55 -2.90 2.01
C VAL A 226 13.75 -4.18 2.32
N TRP A 227 14.00 -5.29 1.64
CA TRP A 227 13.27 -6.53 1.89
C TRP A 227 13.70 -7.27 3.16
N LEU A 228 14.95 -7.14 3.61
CA LEU A 228 15.33 -7.65 4.95
C LEU A 228 14.71 -6.79 6.05
N ASP A 229 14.68 -5.47 5.84
CA ASP A 229 13.99 -4.52 6.70
C ASP A 229 12.47 -4.82 6.73
N ALA A 230 11.80 -4.70 5.59
CA ALA A 230 10.35 -4.83 5.49
C ALA A 230 9.82 -6.17 6.03
N LEU A 231 10.44 -7.31 5.68
CA LEU A 231 9.94 -8.62 6.09
C LEU A 231 10.03 -8.87 7.60
N THR A 232 11.01 -8.29 8.27
CA THR A 232 11.16 -8.46 9.72
C THR A 232 10.08 -7.76 10.56
N ASN A 233 9.28 -6.86 9.94
CA ASN A 233 8.16 -6.21 10.62
C ASN A 233 7.21 -7.23 11.28
N TYR A 234 7.02 -8.39 10.65
CA TYR A 234 6.08 -9.42 11.12
C TYR A 234 6.42 -10.00 12.48
N ILE A 235 7.67 -9.90 12.90
CA ILE A 235 8.12 -10.33 14.23
C ILE A 235 8.41 -9.14 15.15
N THR A 236 8.99 -8.06 14.62
CA THR A 236 9.33 -6.88 15.44
C THR A 236 8.08 -6.18 15.94
N GLY A 237 7.01 -6.11 15.13
CA GLY A 237 5.73 -5.50 15.51
C GLY A 237 5.00 -6.17 16.67
N ILE A 238 5.37 -7.39 17.00
CA ILE A 238 4.86 -8.15 18.16
C ILE A 238 5.91 -8.35 19.26
N GLY A 239 7.07 -7.67 19.15
CA GLY A 239 8.07 -7.60 20.20
C GLY A 239 9.12 -8.70 20.16
N TYR A 240 9.56 -9.13 18.97
CA TYR A 240 10.75 -9.98 18.80
C TYR A 240 12.02 -9.25 19.25
N ASP A 241 12.92 -9.97 19.90
CA ASP A 241 14.28 -9.52 20.21
C ASP A 241 15.31 -10.55 19.75
N ALA A 242 16.22 -10.12 18.88
CA ALA A 242 17.28 -10.95 18.31
C ALA A 242 18.29 -11.48 19.37
N GLU A 243 18.35 -10.87 20.56
CA GLU A 243 19.18 -11.28 21.69
C GLU A 243 18.48 -12.30 22.63
N GLY A 244 17.25 -12.71 22.28
CA GLY A 244 16.51 -13.75 23.02
C GLY A 244 15.59 -13.24 24.13
N ASN A 245 15.40 -11.92 24.25
CA ASN A 245 14.51 -11.29 25.24
C ASN A 245 13.16 -10.90 24.65
N SER A 246 12.65 -11.69 23.70
CA SER A 246 11.38 -11.41 23.03
C SER A 246 10.22 -11.31 24.02
N SER A 247 9.26 -10.43 23.73
CA SER A 247 8.10 -10.13 24.55
C SER A 247 7.17 -11.34 24.76
N GLU A 248 6.32 -11.28 25.77
CA GLU A 248 5.26 -12.29 25.97
C GLU A 248 4.25 -12.29 24.81
N GLN A 249 4.04 -11.14 24.16
CA GLN A 249 3.20 -11.05 22.96
C GLN A 249 3.79 -11.85 21.80
N TYR A 250 5.10 -11.72 21.54
CA TYR A 250 5.79 -12.53 20.54
C TYR A 250 5.65 -14.03 20.83
N LYS A 251 5.94 -14.44 22.06
CA LYS A 251 5.85 -15.85 22.47
C LYS A 251 4.44 -16.42 22.32
N LYS A 252 3.42 -15.61 22.56
CA LYS A 252 2.00 -15.98 22.40
C LYS A 252 1.60 -16.08 20.93
N LEU A 253 2.00 -15.12 20.10
CA LEU A 253 1.47 -14.93 18.76
C LEU A 253 2.27 -15.62 17.67
N TRP A 254 3.62 -15.65 17.77
CA TRP A 254 4.45 -16.28 16.75
C TRP A 254 4.40 -17.82 16.85
N PRO A 255 4.41 -18.60 15.75
CA PRO A 255 4.40 -18.16 14.35
C PRO A 255 3.04 -17.62 13.90
N ALA A 256 3.07 -16.78 12.86
CA ALA A 256 1.84 -16.29 12.21
C ALA A 256 1.03 -17.45 11.64
N ASP A 257 -0.30 -17.35 11.77
CA ASP A 257 -1.23 -18.31 11.18
C ASP A 257 -1.45 -18.02 9.69
N LEU A 258 -1.43 -16.71 9.31
CA LEU A 258 -1.63 -16.29 7.94
C LEU A 258 -0.84 -15.01 7.60
N HIS A 259 -0.02 -15.05 6.56
CA HIS A 259 0.44 -13.89 5.84
C HIS A 259 -0.42 -13.73 4.57
N LEU A 260 -1.26 -12.69 4.52
CA LEU A 260 -2.07 -12.33 3.38
C LEU A 260 -1.36 -11.25 2.57
N ILE A 261 -1.02 -11.52 1.33
CA ILE A 261 -0.20 -10.63 0.51
C ILE A 261 -0.63 -10.62 -0.95
N GLY A 262 -0.26 -9.57 -1.70
CA GLY A 262 -0.42 -9.55 -3.16
C GLY A 262 0.48 -10.57 -3.87
N LYS A 263 -0.03 -11.17 -4.95
CA LYS A 263 0.73 -12.17 -5.73
C LYS A 263 2.04 -11.64 -6.32
N ASP A 264 2.18 -10.33 -6.49
CA ASP A 264 3.38 -9.67 -7.02
C ASP A 264 4.58 -9.72 -6.07
N ILE A 265 4.32 -9.88 -4.77
CA ILE A 265 5.38 -9.97 -3.75
C ILE A 265 5.45 -11.36 -3.09
N ILE A 266 4.80 -12.37 -3.70
CA ILE A 266 4.76 -13.74 -3.16
C ILE A 266 6.15 -14.34 -3.01
N ARG A 267 7.08 -14.04 -3.92
CA ARG A 267 8.46 -14.53 -3.87
C ARG A 267 9.18 -14.11 -2.58
N PHE A 268 9.02 -12.86 -2.17
CA PHE A 268 9.65 -12.34 -0.96
C PHE A 268 9.11 -13.01 0.31
N HIS A 269 7.82 -13.32 0.35
CA HIS A 269 7.15 -13.91 1.51
C HIS A 269 7.24 -15.44 1.58
N THR A 270 7.48 -16.11 0.46
CA THR A 270 7.55 -17.57 0.40
C THR A 270 8.95 -18.12 0.20
N ILE A 271 9.92 -17.26 -0.18
CA ILE A 271 11.32 -17.64 -0.36
C ILE A 271 12.21 -16.86 0.60
N TYR A 272 12.24 -15.52 0.54
CA TYR A 272 13.17 -14.71 1.34
C TYR A 272 12.81 -14.79 2.83
N TRP A 273 11.58 -14.52 3.18
CA TRP A 273 11.12 -14.51 4.56
C TRP A 273 11.32 -15.85 5.29
N PRO A 274 10.87 -16.98 4.76
CA PRO A 274 11.13 -18.27 5.39
C PRO A 274 12.63 -18.58 5.55
N ILE A 275 13.47 -18.20 4.59
CA ILE A 275 14.90 -18.42 4.66
C ILE A 275 15.55 -17.54 5.74
N PHE A 276 15.15 -16.28 5.88
CA PHE A 276 15.60 -15.43 6.99
C PHE A 276 15.21 -16.03 8.35
N LEU A 277 13.99 -16.51 8.49
CA LEU A 277 13.53 -17.18 9.70
C LEU A 277 14.33 -18.46 9.99
N MET A 278 14.62 -19.27 8.96
CA MET A 278 15.45 -20.46 9.10
C MET A 278 16.87 -20.12 9.59
N ALA A 279 17.45 -19.01 9.09
CA ALA A 279 18.76 -18.55 9.51
C ALA A 279 18.75 -18.00 10.95
N LEU A 280 17.65 -17.39 11.37
CA LEU A 280 17.41 -16.94 12.74
C LEU A 280 17.02 -18.07 13.69
N ASN A 281 16.82 -19.29 13.16
CA ASN A 281 16.28 -20.44 13.90
C ASN A 281 14.91 -20.18 14.53
N GLU A 282 14.07 -19.40 13.82
CA GLU A 282 12.69 -19.10 14.21
C GLU A 282 11.70 -20.00 13.46
N PRO A 283 10.53 -20.31 14.06
CA PRO A 283 9.46 -21.03 13.37
C PRO A 283 8.97 -20.30 12.12
N LEU A 284 8.56 -21.05 11.11
CA LEU A 284 7.96 -20.47 9.90
C LEU A 284 6.48 -20.15 10.10
N PRO A 285 5.91 -19.16 9.38
CA PRO A 285 4.47 -18.93 9.36
C PRO A 285 3.76 -20.18 8.84
N LYS A 286 2.51 -20.42 9.30
CA LYS A 286 1.76 -21.61 8.90
C LYS A 286 1.32 -21.54 7.45
N GLN A 287 0.92 -20.35 6.98
CA GLN A 287 0.43 -20.16 5.63
C GLN A 287 0.75 -18.77 5.08
N VAL A 288 1.06 -18.72 3.78
CA VAL A 288 1.14 -17.49 2.97
C VAL A 288 0.09 -17.61 1.86
N PHE A 289 -0.86 -16.68 1.85
CA PHE A 289 -1.88 -16.60 0.80
C PHE A 289 -1.61 -15.42 -0.11
N GLY A 290 -1.30 -15.71 -1.38
CA GLY A 290 -1.07 -14.72 -2.42
C GLY A 290 -2.34 -14.40 -3.19
N HIS A 291 -3.04 -13.32 -2.80
CA HIS A 291 -4.26 -12.91 -3.49
C HIS A 291 -3.99 -12.34 -4.88
N PRO A 292 -4.95 -12.48 -5.83
CA PRO A 292 -4.84 -11.92 -7.18
C PRO A 292 -4.95 -10.39 -7.20
N TRP A 293 -4.72 -9.79 -8.36
CA TRP A 293 -4.86 -8.35 -8.57
C TRP A 293 -6.30 -7.92 -8.84
N LEU A 294 -6.62 -6.73 -8.41
CA LEU A 294 -7.82 -6.01 -8.83
C LEU A 294 -7.45 -5.09 -10.00
N LEU A 295 -8.01 -5.40 -11.16
CA LEU A 295 -7.77 -4.68 -12.42
C LEU A 295 -8.91 -3.70 -12.70
N GLN A 296 -8.62 -2.63 -13.43
CA GLN A 296 -9.64 -1.72 -13.96
C GLN A 296 -9.73 -1.88 -15.48
N GLY A 297 -10.92 -2.23 -15.99
CA GLY A 297 -11.09 -2.49 -17.42
C GLY A 297 -10.09 -3.54 -17.92
N ASP A 298 -9.38 -3.24 -19.00
CA ASP A 298 -8.49 -4.18 -19.68
C ASP A 298 -7.08 -4.29 -19.04
N GLY A 299 -6.81 -3.65 -17.90
CA GLY A 299 -5.46 -3.65 -17.40
C GLY A 299 -5.21 -3.15 -15.98
N LYS A 300 -3.94 -3.22 -15.60
CA LYS A 300 -3.44 -2.76 -14.30
C LYS A 300 -3.61 -1.24 -14.18
N MET A 301 -4.10 -0.79 -13.02
CA MET A 301 -4.18 0.63 -12.68
C MET A 301 -2.79 1.26 -12.67
N SER A 302 -2.67 2.46 -13.28
CA SER A 302 -1.41 3.19 -13.33
C SER A 302 -1.67 4.70 -13.24
N LYS A 303 -0.89 5.40 -12.39
CA LYS A 303 -0.97 6.86 -12.26
C LYS A 303 -0.70 7.57 -13.58
N SER A 304 0.25 7.07 -14.38
CA SER A 304 0.57 7.63 -15.71
C SER A 304 -0.53 7.47 -16.75
N LYS A 305 -1.47 6.53 -16.54
CA LYS A 305 -2.66 6.36 -17.42
C LYS A 305 -3.88 7.15 -16.94
N GLY A 306 -3.80 7.79 -15.77
CA GLY A 306 -4.90 8.53 -15.17
C GLY A 306 -6.10 7.68 -14.75
N ASN A 307 -5.97 6.33 -14.76
CA ASN A 307 -7.07 5.40 -14.51
C ASN A 307 -7.07 4.83 -13.08
N VAL A 308 -6.46 5.52 -12.12
CA VAL A 308 -6.38 5.03 -10.74
C VAL A 308 -7.67 5.32 -9.99
N LEU A 309 -8.27 4.29 -9.42
CA LEU A 309 -9.39 4.39 -8.49
C LEU A 309 -8.86 4.40 -7.05
N TYR A 310 -9.35 5.32 -6.24
CA TYR A 310 -9.06 5.40 -4.82
C TYR A 310 -10.31 5.04 -3.99
N ALA A 311 -10.08 4.48 -2.80
CA ALA A 311 -11.19 4.02 -1.97
C ALA A 311 -12.10 5.15 -1.51
N ASP A 312 -11.55 6.30 -1.14
CA ASP A 312 -12.34 7.47 -0.71
C ASP A 312 -13.26 7.99 -1.82
N ASP A 313 -12.80 8.02 -3.08
CA ASP A 313 -13.67 8.38 -4.19
C ASP A 313 -14.85 7.42 -4.31
N LEU A 314 -14.57 6.11 -4.24
CA LEU A 314 -15.62 5.09 -4.34
C LEU A 314 -16.59 5.16 -3.15
N VAL A 315 -16.08 5.47 -1.95
CA VAL A 315 -16.91 5.65 -0.75
C VAL A 315 -17.85 6.84 -0.90
N ASP A 316 -17.41 7.94 -1.51
CA ASP A 316 -18.25 9.12 -1.79
C ASP A 316 -19.42 8.80 -2.75
N PHE A 317 -19.21 7.88 -3.70
CA PHE A 317 -20.25 7.45 -4.64
C PHE A 317 -21.19 6.39 -4.07
N PHE A 318 -20.66 5.41 -3.31
CA PHE A 318 -21.36 4.16 -3.00
C PHE A 318 -21.51 3.89 -1.50
N GLY A 319 -20.73 4.55 -0.65
CA GLY A 319 -20.62 4.24 0.78
C GLY A 319 -19.66 3.07 1.06
N VAL A 320 -19.17 3.02 2.31
CA VAL A 320 -18.11 2.09 2.74
C VAL A 320 -18.48 0.63 2.49
N ASP A 321 -19.64 0.18 2.95
CA ASP A 321 -20.01 -1.23 2.87
C ASP A 321 -20.28 -1.71 1.43
N ALA A 322 -20.76 -0.82 0.56
CA ALA A 322 -20.88 -1.16 -0.87
C ALA A 322 -19.52 -1.33 -1.51
N VAL A 323 -18.54 -0.46 -1.19
CA VAL A 323 -17.16 -0.61 -1.68
C VAL A 323 -16.53 -1.90 -1.13
N ARG A 324 -16.72 -2.22 0.16
CA ARG A 324 -16.29 -3.49 0.74
C ARG A 324 -16.88 -4.68 -0.01
N TYR A 325 -18.20 -4.65 -0.27
CA TYR A 325 -18.88 -5.70 -1.04
C TYR A 325 -18.25 -5.89 -2.41
N PHE A 326 -18.01 -4.80 -3.18
CA PHE A 326 -17.44 -4.89 -4.53
C PHE A 326 -16.06 -5.55 -4.53
N VAL A 327 -15.15 -5.05 -3.70
CA VAL A 327 -13.78 -5.55 -3.69
C VAL A 327 -13.68 -6.97 -3.14
N LEU A 328 -14.61 -7.41 -2.30
CA LEU A 328 -14.63 -8.77 -1.78
C LEU A 328 -15.35 -9.75 -2.72
N HIS A 329 -16.46 -9.32 -3.35
CA HIS A 329 -17.30 -10.18 -4.18
C HIS A 329 -16.72 -10.39 -5.58
N GLU A 330 -16.14 -9.34 -6.21
CA GLU A 330 -15.64 -9.39 -7.57
C GLU A 330 -14.20 -9.94 -7.68
N MET A 331 -13.63 -10.45 -6.58
CA MET A 331 -12.29 -11.03 -6.55
C MET A 331 -12.36 -12.56 -6.51
N PRO A 332 -12.13 -13.24 -7.64
CA PRO A 332 -12.00 -14.69 -7.66
C PRO A 332 -10.81 -15.18 -6.82
N PHE A 333 -10.84 -16.43 -6.38
CA PHE A 333 -9.81 -17.00 -5.51
C PHE A 333 -8.40 -17.01 -6.13
N GLU A 334 -8.26 -17.33 -7.42
CA GLU A 334 -6.96 -17.47 -8.10
C GLU A 334 -6.73 -16.47 -9.23
N ASN A 335 -7.80 -16.03 -9.88
CA ASN A 335 -7.72 -15.17 -11.05
C ASN A 335 -7.87 -13.70 -10.67
N ASP A 336 -7.31 -12.82 -11.50
CA ASP A 336 -7.47 -11.37 -11.31
C ASP A 336 -8.95 -10.99 -11.45
N GLY A 337 -9.40 -10.12 -10.56
CA GLY A 337 -10.72 -9.53 -10.60
C GLY A 337 -10.72 -8.24 -11.42
N VAL A 338 -11.88 -7.88 -11.94
CA VAL A 338 -12.06 -6.62 -12.69
C VAL A 338 -13.08 -5.76 -11.97
N ILE A 339 -12.80 -4.47 -11.83
CA ILE A 339 -13.72 -3.46 -11.32
C ILE A 339 -13.97 -2.41 -12.39
N SER A 340 -15.22 -2.04 -12.60
CA SER A 340 -15.63 -0.90 -13.43
C SER A 340 -16.79 -0.15 -12.77
N TRP A 341 -17.01 1.09 -13.17
CA TRP A 341 -18.11 1.89 -12.64
C TRP A 341 -19.47 1.26 -12.95
N GLU A 342 -19.65 0.73 -14.16
CA GLU A 342 -20.86 0.04 -14.59
C GLU A 342 -21.15 -1.19 -13.74
N LEU A 343 -20.11 -2.03 -13.51
CA LEU A 343 -20.23 -3.22 -12.68
C LEU A 343 -20.57 -2.87 -11.23
N MET A 344 -19.96 -1.83 -10.68
CA MET A 344 -20.27 -1.37 -9.32
C MET A 344 -21.72 -0.91 -9.19
N VAL A 345 -22.23 -0.14 -10.15
CA VAL A 345 -23.64 0.30 -10.17
C VAL A 345 -24.57 -0.91 -10.37
N GLU A 346 -24.22 -1.86 -11.23
CA GLU A 346 -25.00 -3.09 -11.43
C GLU A 346 -25.10 -3.88 -10.13
N ARG A 347 -24.00 -4.12 -9.44
CA ARG A 347 -23.98 -4.84 -8.16
C ARG A 347 -24.73 -4.11 -7.06
N LEU A 348 -24.54 -2.78 -6.96
CA LEU A 348 -25.33 -1.98 -6.02
C LEU A 348 -26.83 -2.16 -6.26
N ASN A 349 -27.25 -2.03 -7.51
CA ASN A 349 -28.68 -2.08 -7.86
C ASN A 349 -29.26 -3.49 -7.72
N SER A 350 -28.57 -4.53 -8.22
CA SER A 350 -29.09 -5.89 -8.26
C SER A 350 -28.97 -6.60 -6.90
N ASP A 351 -27.80 -6.54 -6.30
CA ASP A 351 -27.53 -7.35 -5.12
C ASP A 351 -27.84 -6.56 -3.83
N LEU A 352 -27.31 -5.34 -3.68
CA LEU A 352 -27.44 -4.60 -2.45
C LEU A 352 -28.82 -3.91 -2.33
N ALA A 353 -29.29 -3.20 -3.34
CA ALA A 353 -30.57 -2.51 -3.28
C ALA A 353 -31.75 -3.47 -3.48
N ASN A 354 -31.74 -4.30 -4.54
CA ASN A 354 -32.89 -5.17 -4.85
C ASN A 354 -32.92 -6.42 -4.00
N THR A 355 -31.83 -7.18 -3.89
CA THR A 355 -31.85 -8.46 -3.18
C THR A 355 -31.88 -8.26 -1.68
N LEU A 356 -30.99 -7.42 -1.11
CA LEU A 356 -30.89 -7.23 0.34
C LEU A 356 -31.77 -6.08 0.84
N GLY A 357 -31.58 -4.86 0.33
CA GLY A 357 -32.24 -3.66 0.83
C GLY A 357 -33.76 -3.74 0.68
N ASN A 358 -34.24 -4.18 -0.48
CA ASN A 358 -35.67 -4.35 -0.72
C ASN A 358 -36.28 -5.47 0.13
N LEU A 359 -35.56 -6.59 0.36
CA LEU A 359 -36.00 -7.65 1.26
C LEU A 359 -36.27 -7.11 2.68
N VAL A 360 -35.30 -6.42 3.26
CA VAL A 360 -35.39 -5.84 4.60
C VAL A 360 -36.53 -4.82 4.67
N ASN A 361 -36.57 -3.87 3.72
CA ASN A 361 -37.59 -2.83 3.69
C ASN A 361 -39.02 -3.39 3.53
N ARG A 362 -39.20 -4.36 2.61
CA ARG A 362 -40.53 -5.02 2.40
C ARG A 362 -40.97 -5.77 3.65
N THR A 363 -40.09 -6.50 4.31
CA THR A 363 -40.42 -7.27 5.51
C THR A 363 -40.86 -6.33 6.64
N ILE A 364 -40.12 -5.26 6.93
CA ILE A 364 -40.47 -4.25 7.94
C ILE A 364 -41.77 -3.53 7.57
N SER A 365 -41.92 -3.12 6.32
CA SER A 365 -43.12 -2.41 5.84
C SER A 365 -44.39 -3.27 5.94
N MET A 366 -44.30 -4.55 5.59
CA MET A 366 -45.43 -5.49 5.77
C MET A 366 -45.75 -5.72 7.23
N SER A 367 -44.73 -5.86 8.09
CA SER A 367 -44.93 -5.99 9.55
C SER A 367 -45.62 -4.77 10.13
N ASN A 368 -45.20 -3.57 9.74
CA ASN A 368 -45.88 -2.32 10.16
C ASN A 368 -47.32 -2.24 9.65
N LYS A 369 -47.52 -2.54 8.37
CA LYS A 369 -48.83 -2.42 7.71
C LYS A 369 -49.87 -3.38 8.29
N TYR A 370 -49.48 -4.62 8.55
CA TYR A 370 -50.44 -5.67 8.91
C TYR A 370 -50.55 -5.91 10.41
N PHE A 371 -49.49 -5.65 11.19
CA PHE A 371 -49.39 -5.94 12.61
C PHE A 371 -48.86 -4.79 13.47
N GLY A 372 -48.85 -3.55 12.95
CA GLY A 372 -48.35 -2.40 13.70
C GLY A 372 -46.87 -2.51 14.09
N GLY A 373 -46.09 -3.24 13.31
CA GLY A 373 -44.66 -3.50 13.51
C GLY A 373 -44.36 -4.71 14.42
N VAL A 374 -45.38 -5.34 15.01
CA VAL A 374 -45.17 -6.52 15.87
C VAL A 374 -44.91 -7.76 14.99
N VAL A 375 -43.82 -8.45 15.27
CA VAL A 375 -43.44 -9.70 14.61
C VAL A 375 -43.59 -10.84 15.60
N ALA A 376 -44.53 -11.73 15.34
CA ALA A 376 -44.86 -12.82 16.25
C ALA A 376 -44.95 -14.15 15.50
N ASP A 377 -44.31 -15.20 16.02
CA ASP A 377 -44.55 -16.57 15.57
C ASP A 377 -45.91 -17.06 16.12
N LYS A 378 -46.77 -17.49 15.23
CA LYS A 378 -48.07 -18.07 15.53
C LYS A 378 -48.16 -19.57 15.31
N GLY A 379 -47.04 -20.18 14.92
CA GLY A 379 -46.94 -21.63 14.70
C GLY A 379 -47.77 -22.16 13.52
N ALA A 380 -48.26 -21.28 12.64
CA ALA A 380 -49.04 -21.68 11.45
C ALA A 380 -48.06 -22.06 10.30
N ALA A 381 -47.32 -23.14 10.50
CA ALA A 381 -46.26 -23.60 9.56
C ALA A 381 -46.85 -24.37 8.35
N GLU A 382 -46.15 -24.24 7.22
CA GLU A 382 -46.39 -24.99 5.99
C GLU A 382 -45.07 -25.59 5.44
N ALA A 383 -45.15 -26.52 4.50
CA ALA A 383 -44.01 -27.24 3.95
C ALA A 383 -42.93 -26.28 3.39
N VAL A 384 -43.32 -25.16 2.78
CA VAL A 384 -42.42 -24.15 2.23
C VAL A 384 -41.55 -23.48 3.30
N ASP A 385 -41.97 -23.48 4.55
CA ASP A 385 -41.23 -22.91 5.68
C ASP A 385 -40.03 -23.78 6.05
N GLU A 386 -40.19 -25.09 6.01
CA GLU A 386 -39.12 -26.05 6.31
C GLU A 386 -37.98 -25.96 5.27
N ASP A 387 -38.34 -25.72 4.00
CA ASP A 387 -37.38 -25.49 2.93
C ASP A 387 -36.57 -24.18 3.13
N LEU A 388 -37.25 -23.10 3.54
CA LEU A 388 -36.59 -21.85 3.92
C LEU A 388 -35.65 -22.06 5.11
N LYS A 389 -36.15 -22.67 6.20
CA LYS A 389 -35.37 -22.91 7.43
C LYS A 389 -34.13 -23.75 7.14
N ALA A 390 -34.24 -24.82 6.34
CA ALA A 390 -33.11 -25.65 5.97
C ALA A 390 -32.01 -24.89 5.21
N VAL A 391 -32.40 -24.01 4.27
CA VAL A 391 -31.44 -23.15 3.57
C VAL A 391 -30.78 -22.18 4.54
N VAL A 392 -31.55 -21.50 5.39
CA VAL A 392 -31.07 -20.47 6.30
C VAL A 392 -30.10 -21.04 7.33
N THR A 393 -30.47 -22.12 8.03
CA THR A 393 -29.63 -22.75 9.07
C THR A 393 -28.40 -23.47 8.50
N GLY A 394 -28.49 -23.98 7.25
CA GLY A 394 -27.36 -24.62 6.57
C GLY A 394 -26.38 -23.65 5.89
N THR A 395 -26.66 -22.34 5.90
CA THR A 395 -25.77 -21.36 5.23
C THR A 395 -24.45 -21.20 5.96
N TYR A 396 -24.43 -21.22 7.30
CA TYR A 396 -23.19 -21.08 8.06
C TYR A 396 -22.16 -22.15 7.70
N ASP A 397 -22.55 -23.42 7.59
CA ASP A 397 -21.63 -24.52 7.27
C ASP A 397 -20.97 -24.31 5.89
N LYS A 398 -21.72 -23.79 4.92
CA LYS A 398 -21.20 -23.45 3.59
C LYS A 398 -20.20 -22.30 3.67
N VAL A 399 -20.55 -21.23 4.37
CA VAL A 399 -19.68 -20.06 4.60
C VAL A 399 -18.40 -20.49 5.31
N ALA A 400 -18.50 -21.26 6.39
CA ALA A 400 -17.35 -21.75 7.16
C ALA A 400 -16.41 -22.58 6.27
N ALA A 401 -16.94 -23.52 5.49
CA ALA A 401 -16.14 -24.32 4.56
C ALA A 401 -15.41 -23.47 3.49
N LYS A 402 -16.01 -22.39 3.01
CA LYS A 402 -15.35 -21.44 2.10
C LYS A 402 -14.25 -20.66 2.81
N MET A 403 -14.52 -20.22 4.05
CA MET A 403 -13.57 -19.42 4.83
C MET A 403 -12.37 -20.23 5.34
N GLU A 404 -12.44 -21.54 5.47
CA GLU A 404 -11.28 -22.41 5.71
C GLU A 404 -10.23 -22.31 4.60
N GLY A 405 -10.67 -22.07 3.35
CA GLY A 405 -9.81 -21.88 2.19
C GLY A 405 -9.67 -20.42 1.73
N TRP A 406 -10.07 -19.45 2.53
CA TRP A 406 -10.01 -18.00 2.24
C TRP A 406 -10.81 -17.58 1.00
N ARG A 407 -11.85 -18.35 0.64
CA ARG A 407 -12.72 -18.12 -0.52
C ARG A 407 -13.83 -17.12 -0.18
N VAL A 408 -13.44 -15.89 0.13
CA VAL A 408 -14.34 -14.84 0.65
C VAL A 408 -15.47 -14.50 -0.33
N ALA A 409 -15.18 -14.37 -1.62
CA ALA A 409 -16.20 -14.10 -2.66
C ALA A 409 -17.28 -15.20 -2.71
N ASP A 410 -16.86 -16.47 -2.60
CA ASP A 410 -17.77 -17.60 -2.58
C ASP A 410 -18.62 -17.63 -1.30
N ALA A 411 -18.02 -17.27 -0.15
CA ALA A 411 -18.75 -17.17 1.12
C ALA A 411 -19.85 -16.09 1.07
N ILE A 412 -19.54 -14.92 0.51
CA ILE A 412 -20.53 -13.85 0.29
C ILE A 412 -21.64 -14.33 -0.66
N THR A 413 -21.29 -15.05 -1.72
CA THR A 413 -22.28 -15.63 -2.67
C THR A 413 -23.24 -16.58 -1.98
N ASP A 414 -22.76 -17.43 -1.05
CA ASP A 414 -23.60 -18.32 -0.27
C ASP A 414 -24.57 -17.54 0.65
N ILE A 415 -24.11 -16.44 1.28
CA ILE A 415 -24.97 -15.55 2.08
C ILE A 415 -26.04 -14.90 1.20
N PHE A 416 -25.68 -14.39 0.04
CA PHE A 416 -26.66 -13.80 -0.88
C PHE A 416 -27.65 -14.82 -1.45
N THR A 417 -27.28 -16.09 -1.51
CA THR A 417 -28.19 -17.18 -1.84
C THR A 417 -29.30 -17.34 -0.78
N LEU A 418 -28.96 -17.16 0.50
CA LEU A 418 -29.96 -17.10 1.57
C LEU A 418 -30.96 -15.94 1.33
N PHE A 419 -30.47 -14.72 1.06
CA PHE A 419 -31.37 -13.58 0.81
C PHE A 419 -32.23 -13.77 -0.44
N LYS A 420 -31.69 -14.36 -1.50
CA LYS A 420 -32.47 -14.74 -2.70
C LYS A 420 -33.55 -15.77 -2.34
N ARG A 421 -33.26 -16.74 -1.47
CA ARG A 421 -34.27 -17.71 -0.97
C ARG A 421 -35.39 -17.02 -0.18
N CYS A 422 -35.06 -16.00 0.65
CA CYS A 422 -36.06 -15.20 1.35
C CYS A 422 -36.97 -14.42 0.38
N ASN A 423 -36.43 -13.80 -0.65
CA ASN A 423 -37.23 -13.12 -1.68
C ASN A 423 -38.16 -14.13 -2.40
N LYS A 424 -37.65 -15.29 -2.78
CA LYS A 424 -38.48 -16.35 -3.37
C LYS A 424 -39.58 -16.82 -2.42
N TYR A 425 -39.30 -16.91 -1.11
CA TYR A 425 -40.28 -17.28 -0.10
C TYR A 425 -41.42 -16.24 0.02
N ILE A 426 -41.12 -14.94 -0.14
CA ILE A 426 -42.16 -13.90 -0.23
C ILE A 426 -43.08 -14.15 -1.43
N ASP A 427 -42.51 -14.50 -2.59
CA ASP A 427 -43.28 -14.75 -3.80
C ASP A 427 -44.12 -16.05 -3.72
N GLU A 428 -43.60 -17.09 -3.04
CA GLU A 428 -44.30 -18.37 -2.81
C GLU A 428 -45.45 -18.26 -1.81
N THR A 429 -45.28 -17.40 -0.78
CA THR A 429 -46.27 -17.27 0.30
C THR A 429 -47.28 -16.15 0.07
N GLU A 430 -47.03 -15.24 -0.87
CA GLU A 430 -47.88 -14.13 -1.25
C GLU A 430 -48.52 -13.38 -0.05
N PRO A 431 -47.71 -12.75 0.87
CA PRO A 431 -48.24 -12.12 2.11
C PRO A 431 -49.34 -11.12 1.87
N TRP A 432 -49.36 -10.44 0.72
CA TRP A 432 -50.43 -9.49 0.33
C TRP A 432 -51.76 -10.18 0.00
N VAL A 433 -51.72 -11.47 -0.36
CA VAL A 433 -52.95 -12.30 -0.56
C VAL A 433 -53.41 -12.81 0.79
N LEU A 434 -52.52 -13.31 1.66
CA LEU A 434 -52.86 -13.75 3.02
C LEU A 434 -53.50 -12.64 3.81
N ALA A 435 -53.04 -11.40 3.68
CA ALA A 435 -53.58 -10.24 4.38
C ALA A 435 -55.04 -9.87 4.04
N LYS A 436 -55.59 -10.41 2.95
CA LYS A 436 -56.98 -10.16 2.55
C LYS A 436 -57.98 -11.05 3.30
N ASP A 437 -57.52 -12.12 3.93
CA ASP A 437 -58.34 -13.10 4.63
C ASP A 437 -58.01 -13.09 6.14
N PRO A 438 -58.88 -12.55 7.01
CA PRO A 438 -58.65 -12.53 8.46
C PRO A 438 -58.38 -13.93 9.05
N ALA A 439 -58.93 -14.99 8.46
CA ALA A 439 -58.68 -16.36 8.92
C ALA A 439 -57.22 -16.82 8.71
N LYS A 440 -56.48 -16.14 7.85
CA LYS A 440 -55.05 -16.41 7.53
C LYS A 440 -54.09 -15.50 8.29
N ALA A 441 -54.57 -14.72 9.26
CA ALA A 441 -53.75 -13.77 10.01
C ALA A 441 -52.56 -14.46 10.73
N ASP A 442 -52.79 -15.62 11.36
CA ASP A 442 -51.71 -16.38 12.02
C ASP A 442 -50.67 -16.93 11.01
N ARG A 443 -51.12 -17.35 9.83
CA ARG A 443 -50.21 -17.75 8.75
C ARG A 443 -49.37 -16.56 8.29
N LEU A 444 -49.95 -15.41 8.02
CA LEU A 444 -49.26 -14.18 7.67
C LEU A 444 -48.22 -13.76 8.74
N ALA A 445 -48.60 -13.83 10.01
CA ALA A 445 -47.69 -13.52 11.12
C ALA A 445 -46.48 -14.48 11.13
N THR A 446 -46.73 -15.79 10.97
CA THR A 446 -45.67 -16.79 10.90
C THR A 446 -44.71 -16.55 9.68
N VAL A 447 -45.27 -16.18 8.51
CA VAL A 447 -44.47 -15.84 7.33
C VAL A 447 -43.56 -14.64 7.62
N LEU A 448 -44.05 -13.57 8.20
CA LEU A 448 -43.27 -12.38 8.54
C LEU A 448 -42.24 -12.66 9.64
N TYR A 449 -42.55 -13.52 10.60
CA TYR A 449 -41.60 -14.00 11.60
C TYR A 449 -40.45 -14.78 10.93
N ASN A 450 -40.76 -15.73 10.05
CA ASN A 450 -39.76 -16.52 9.33
C ASN A 450 -38.83 -15.65 8.47
N LEU A 451 -39.36 -14.62 7.80
CA LEU A 451 -38.54 -13.66 7.04
C LEU A 451 -37.65 -12.83 7.96
N THR A 452 -38.19 -12.31 9.07
CA THR A 452 -37.41 -11.52 10.03
C THR A 452 -36.26 -12.34 10.61
N GLU A 453 -36.55 -13.56 11.07
CA GLU A 453 -35.56 -14.51 11.58
C GLU A 453 -34.46 -14.81 10.55
N SER A 454 -34.85 -15.09 9.31
CA SER A 454 -33.92 -15.37 8.22
C SER A 454 -33.01 -14.18 7.90
N ILE A 455 -33.55 -12.95 7.93
CA ILE A 455 -32.79 -11.72 7.73
C ILE A 455 -31.78 -11.51 8.86
N VAL A 456 -32.14 -11.76 10.11
CA VAL A 456 -31.22 -11.65 11.26
C VAL A 456 -30.05 -12.62 11.14
N ILE A 457 -30.34 -13.88 10.78
CA ILE A 457 -29.30 -14.90 10.54
C ILE A 457 -28.41 -14.46 9.37
N GLY A 458 -28.99 -14.07 8.23
CA GLY A 458 -28.25 -13.60 7.07
C GLY A 458 -27.37 -12.37 7.37
N ALA A 459 -27.90 -11.38 8.09
CA ALA A 459 -27.16 -10.19 8.53
C ALA A 459 -26.00 -10.56 9.47
N SER A 460 -26.22 -11.52 10.37
CA SER A 460 -25.19 -12.01 11.29
C SER A 460 -24.03 -12.71 10.56
N LEU A 461 -24.32 -13.43 9.48
CA LEU A 461 -23.31 -14.03 8.60
C LEU A 461 -22.61 -13.00 7.73
N LEU A 462 -23.30 -11.90 7.38
CA LEU A 462 -22.77 -10.81 6.54
C LEU A 462 -21.85 -9.85 7.32
N GLU A 463 -21.96 -9.79 8.64
CA GLU A 463 -21.23 -8.84 9.50
C GLU A 463 -19.71 -8.78 9.26
N PRO A 464 -18.97 -9.89 9.06
CA PRO A 464 -17.54 -9.82 8.80
C PRO A 464 -17.17 -9.05 7.52
N TYR A 465 -18.07 -9.00 6.55
CA TYR A 465 -17.86 -8.44 5.22
C TYR A 465 -18.42 -7.01 5.10
N MET A 466 -19.60 -6.78 5.68
CA MET A 466 -20.35 -5.52 5.61
C MET A 466 -20.88 -5.13 7.01
N PRO A 467 -19.96 -4.77 7.94
CA PRO A 467 -20.31 -4.60 9.36
C PRO A 467 -21.37 -3.52 9.61
N GLY A 468 -21.26 -2.36 8.94
CA GLY A 468 -22.20 -1.26 9.12
C GLY A 468 -23.62 -1.60 8.60
N THR A 469 -23.71 -2.35 7.50
CA THR A 469 -24.99 -2.82 6.97
C THR A 469 -25.64 -3.83 7.91
N ALA A 470 -24.87 -4.78 8.42
CA ALA A 470 -25.36 -5.80 9.36
C ALA A 470 -25.91 -5.15 10.65
N GLU A 471 -25.18 -4.18 11.22
CA GLU A 471 -25.63 -3.41 12.39
C GLU A 471 -26.92 -2.62 12.13
N LYS A 472 -27.03 -1.96 10.98
CA LYS A 472 -28.23 -1.22 10.57
C LYS A 472 -29.45 -2.15 10.44
N ILE A 473 -29.26 -3.34 9.87
CA ILE A 473 -30.34 -4.34 9.76
C ILE A 473 -30.80 -4.77 11.16
N ALA A 474 -29.86 -5.13 12.04
CA ALA A 474 -30.19 -5.54 13.41
C ALA A 474 -30.93 -4.43 14.18
N ALA A 475 -30.47 -3.18 14.05
CA ALA A 475 -31.13 -2.02 14.69
C ALA A 475 -32.56 -1.81 14.17
N GLN A 476 -32.79 -1.91 12.85
CA GLN A 476 -34.12 -1.76 12.27
C GLN A 476 -35.07 -2.89 12.65
N LEU A 477 -34.54 -4.08 12.90
CA LEU A 477 -35.33 -5.23 13.39
C LEU A 477 -35.43 -5.29 14.92
N ASN A 478 -34.86 -4.28 15.62
CA ASN A 478 -34.84 -4.18 17.08
C ASN A 478 -34.31 -5.46 17.76
N THR A 479 -33.15 -5.93 17.29
CA THR A 479 -32.48 -7.13 17.77
C THR A 479 -30.96 -6.94 17.74
N SER A 480 -30.19 -7.93 18.20
CA SER A 480 -28.73 -7.99 18.07
C SER A 480 -28.32 -9.04 17.05
N LEU A 481 -27.11 -8.84 16.47
CA LEU A 481 -26.47 -9.85 15.64
C LEU A 481 -26.10 -11.07 16.49
N ARG A 482 -26.12 -12.24 15.87
CA ARG A 482 -25.90 -13.54 16.53
C ARG A 482 -24.48 -14.05 16.36
N SER A 483 -24.07 -14.91 17.29
CA SER A 483 -22.91 -15.77 17.10
C SER A 483 -23.13 -16.75 15.95
N PHE A 484 -22.05 -17.33 15.43
CA PHE A 484 -22.15 -18.35 14.38
C PHE A 484 -22.88 -19.62 14.84
N GLU A 485 -22.75 -20.00 16.10
CA GLU A 485 -23.47 -21.13 16.69
C GLU A 485 -24.99 -20.88 16.66
N GLU A 486 -25.43 -19.67 17.05
CA GLU A 486 -26.84 -19.31 17.03
C GLU A 486 -27.41 -19.20 15.60
N CYS A 487 -26.56 -18.98 14.57
CA CYS A 487 -26.99 -18.97 13.17
C CYS A 487 -27.35 -20.36 12.63
N THR A 488 -26.97 -21.44 13.29
CA THR A 488 -27.31 -22.82 12.89
C THR A 488 -28.68 -23.27 13.36
N THR A 489 -29.35 -22.46 14.19
CA THR A 489 -30.69 -22.76 14.74
C THR A 489 -31.68 -21.69 14.32
N PHE A 490 -32.92 -22.09 14.10
CA PHE A 490 -34.02 -21.20 13.71
C PHE A 490 -34.95 -20.90 14.91
N GLY A 491 -35.50 -19.68 15.00
CA GLY A 491 -36.44 -19.32 16.02
C GLY A 491 -35.84 -18.52 17.18
N GLY A 492 -34.68 -17.91 17.02
CA GLY A 492 -34.04 -17.06 18.04
C GLY A 492 -34.55 -15.62 18.09
N TYR A 493 -35.31 -15.14 17.09
CA TYR A 493 -35.92 -13.82 17.17
C TYR A 493 -37.05 -13.82 18.21
N ILE A 494 -37.07 -12.82 19.11
CA ILE A 494 -38.02 -12.77 20.19
C ILE A 494 -39.43 -12.49 19.63
N SER A 495 -40.30 -13.50 19.67
CA SER A 495 -41.69 -13.38 19.22
C SER A 495 -42.42 -12.29 20.01
N GLY A 496 -43.12 -11.38 19.31
CA GLY A 496 -43.79 -10.22 19.88
C GLY A 496 -42.94 -8.94 19.89
N SER A 497 -41.67 -9.00 19.45
CA SER A 497 -40.86 -7.80 19.29
C SER A 497 -41.40 -6.88 18.19
N LYS A 498 -41.13 -5.58 18.33
CA LYS A 498 -41.58 -4.56 17.36
C LYS A 498 -40.41 -4.04 16.56
N VAL A 499 -40.51 -4.13 15.22
CA VAL A 499 -39.54 -3.53 14.32
C VAL A 499 -39.67 -2.01 14.23
N THR A 500 -38.71 -1.31 13.66
CA THR A 500 -38.77 0.15 13.44
C THR A 500 -40.05 0.55 12.66
N GLU A 501 -40.60 1.69 12.99
CA GLU A 501 -41.81 2.19 12.29
C GLU A 501 -41.50 2.74 10.90
N LYS A 502 -40.31 3.33 10.73
CA LYS A 502 -39.84 3.93 9.49
C LYS A 502 -38.51 3.27 9.11
N PRO A 503 -38.53 2.26 8.21
CA PRO A 503 -37.30 1.64 7.78
C PRO A 503 -36.42 2.62 7.01
N GLU A 504 -35.12 2.63 7.32
CA GLU A 504 -34.08 3.33 6.55
C GLU A 504 -33.78 2.55 5.29
N ILE A 505 -33.63 3.25 4.18
CA ILE A 505 -33.17 2.66 2.92
C ILE A 505 -31.69 2.33 3.07
N LEU A 506 -31.34 1.05 3.09
CA LEU A 506 -29.95 0.60 3.24
C LEU A 506 -29.08 1.00 2.02
N PHE A 507 -29.63 0.83 0.83
CA PHE A 507 -28.96 1.14 -0.44
C PHE A 507 -29.97 1.79 -1.41
N ALA A 508 -29.70 3.02 -1.83
CA ALA A 508 -30.45 3.67 -2.88
C ALA A 508 -30.01 3.15 -4.26
N ARG A 509 -30.94 3.01 -5.19
CA ARG A 509 -30.58 2.72 -6.59
C ARG A 509 -29.89 3.91 -7.22
N LEU A 510 -28.91 3.64 -8.04
CA LEU A 510 -28.15 4.63 -8.79
C LEU A 510 -28.41 4.48 -10.30
N ASP A 511 -28.46 5.61 -10.99
CA ASP A 511 -28.47 5.63 -12.45
C ASP A 511 -27.05 5.53 -12.99
N VAL A 512 -26.81 4.56 -13.89
CA VAL A 512 -25.47 4.29 -14.46
C VAL A 512 -24.92 5.52 -15.16
N LYS A 513 -25.76 6.22 -15.94
CA LYS A 513 -25.33 7.38 -16.74
C LYS A 513 -24.91 8.54 -15.83
N GLU A 514 -25.68 8.83 -14.78
CA GLU A 514 -25.34 9.88 -13.81
C GLU A 514 -24.02 9.58 -13.07
N VAL A 515 -23.79 8.31 -12.70
CA VAL A 515 -22.54 7.90 -12.05
C VAL A 515 -21.36 8.05 -12.99
N LEU A 516 -21.49 7.61 -14.26
CA LEU A 516 -20.42 7.74 -15.25
C LEU A 516 -20.08 9.20 -15.58
N GLU A 517 -21.09 10.08 -15.70
CA GLU A 517 -20.89 11.52 -15.90
C GLU A 517 -20.14 12.17 -14.73
N LYS A 518 -20.51 11.84 -13.49
CA LYS A 518 -19.82 12.33 -12.29
C LYS A 518 -18.39 11.79 -12.20
N ALA A 519 -18.19 10.50 -12.49
CA ALA A 519 -16.86 9.90 -12.49
C ALA A 519 -15.95 10.53 -13.55
N ALA A 520 -16.46 10.76 -14.77
CA ALA A 520 -15.73 11.46 -15.83
C ALA A 520 -15.33 12.87 -15.40
N ALA A 521 -16.25 13.65 -14.83
CA ALA A 521 -15.97 14.99 -14.33
C ALA A 521 -14.88 14.98 -13.22
N MET A 522 -14.89 14.00 -12.34
CA MET A 522 -13.86 13.82 -11.31
C MET A 522 -12.48 13.56 -11.94
N PHE A 523 -12.39 12.69 -12.96
CA PHE A 523 -11.12 12.40 -13.64
C PHE A 523 -10.58 13.61 -14.41
N GLU A 524 -11.46 14.36 -15.11
CA GLU A 524 -11.07 15.59 -15.82
C GLU A 524 -10.55 16.65 -14.83
N ALA A 525 -11.22 16.84 -13.69
CA ALA A 525 -10.76 17.78 -12.67
C ALA A 525 -9.37 17.41 -12.12
N ARG A 526 -9.11 16.10 -11.91
CA ARG A 526 -7.78 15.63 -11.48
C ARG A 526 -6.72 15.84 -12.54
N LYS A 527 -7.07 15.63 -13.80
CA LYS A 527 -6.15 15.84 -14.91
C LYS A 527 -5.76 17.32 -15.02
N ALA A 528 -6.74 18.22 -14.93
CA ALA A 528 -6.48 19.65 -14.93
C ALA A 528 -5.55 20.10 -13.79
N LEU A 529 -5.79 19.61 -12.55
CA LEU A 529 -4.91 19.90 -11.41
C LEU A 529 -3.49 19.34 -11.58
N ALA A 530 -3.35 18.20 -12.26
CA ALA A 530 -2.03 17.64 -12.54
C ALA A 530 -1.29 18.43 -13.62
N GLU A 531 -1.99 18.91 -14.65
CA GLU A 531 -1.46 19.76 -15.71
C GLU A 531 -1.05 21.12 -15.16
N GLU A 532 -1.87 21.77 -14.32
CA GLU A 532 -1.50 23.01 -13.60
C GLU A 532 -0.24 22.84 -12.75
N ALA A 533 -0.11 21.72 -12.02
CA ALA A 533 1.07 21.43 -11.20
C ALA A 533 2.33 21.10 -12.02
N GLU A 534 2.19 20.63 -13.26
CA GLU A 534 3.30 20.46 -14.20
C GLU A 534 3.68 21.80 -14.85
N GLU A 535 2.72 22.63 -15.22
CA GLU A 535 2.96 23.98 -15.75
C GLU A 535 3.67 24.88 -14.71
N GLU A 536 3.27 24.84 -13.43
CA GLU A 536 3.97 25.56 -12.34
C GLU A 536 5.45 25.11 -12.19
N LYS A 537 5.77 23.85 -12.51
CA LYS A 537 7.15 23.34 -12.50
C LYS A 537 7.94 23.74 -13.76
N GLU A 538 7.27 23.92 -14.90
CA GLU A 538 7.91 24.37 -16.13
C GLU A 538 8.19 25.87 -16.12
N GLU A 539 7.42 26.70 -15.38
CA GLU A 539 7.70 28.13 -15.23
C GLU A 539 9.03 28.43 -14.54
N ASP A 540 9.59 27.51 -13.77
CA ASP A 540 10.92 27.64 -13.16
C ASP A 540 12.10 27.30 -14.11
N VAL A 541 11.81 26.94 -15.38
CA VAL A 541 12.83 26.61 -16.38
C VAL A 541 13.09 27.80 -17.30
N MET A 542 14.23 28.48 -17.11
CA MET A 542 14.66 29.54 -18.03
C MET A 542 14.91 29.02 -19.43
N GLU A 543 14.36 29.70 -20.43
CA GLU A 543 14.66 29.43 -21.83
C GLU A 543 16.11 29.84 -22.15
N LEU A 544 16.96 28.86 -22.47
CA LEU A 544 18.36 29.11 -22.79
C LEU A 544 18.50 29.79 -24.16
N THR A 545 19.00 31.02 -24.21
CA THR A 545 19.40 31.66 -25.47
C THR A 545 20.57 30.90 -26.08
N LYS A 546 20.29 30.13 -27.16
CA LYS A 546 21.28 29.32 -27.85
C LYS A 546 22.35 30.20 -28.51
N LYS A 547 23.61 29.98 -28.18
CA LYS A 547 24.75 30.52 -28.86
C LYS A 547 25.18 29.57 -30.00
N PRO A 548 26.01 30.03 -30.98
CA PRO A 548 26.56 29.14 -31.99
C PRO A 548 27.34 27.98 -31.37
N GLU A 549 27.25 26.82 -32.01
CA GLU A 549 28.04 25.65 -31.61
C GLU A 549 29.55 25.94 -31.69
N ILE A 550 30.26 25.43 -30.69
CA ILE A 550 31.74 25.47 -30.64
C ILE A 550 32.29 24.07 -30.74
N THR A 551 33.52 23.94 -31.23
CA THR A 551 34.24 22.66 -31.27
C THR A 551 34.85 22.34 -29.90
N PHE A 552 35.20 21.07 -29.68
CA PHE A 552 35.95 20.68 -28.49
C PHE A 552 37.29 21.42 -28.39
N GLU A 553 37.97 21.63 -29.52
CA GLU A 553 39.20 22.43 -29.62
C GLU A 553 38.99 23.90 -29.19
N ASP A 554 37.80 24.47 -29.35
CA ASP A 554 37.49 25.81 -28.85
C ASP A 554 37.29 25.81 -27.35
N PHE A 555 36.71 24.76 -26.79
CA PHE A 555 36.57 24.58 -25.35
C PHE A 555 37.92 24.36 -24.67
N GLU A 556 38.82 23.56 -25.25
CA GLU A 556 40.18 23.31 -24.72
C GLU A 556 41.06 24.58 -24.65
N LYS A 557 40.74 25.63 -25.36
CA LYS A 557 41.39 26.94 -25.26
C LYS A 557 41.04 27.67 -23.95
N MET A 558 39.96 27.29 -23.27
CA MET A 558 39.55 27.88 -22.03
C MET A 558 40.04 27.03 -20.84
N GLN A 559 40.68 27.64 -19.87
CA GLN A 559 41.15 26.91 -18.70
C GLN A 559 40.33 27.33 -17.47
N PHE A 560 39.62 26.38 -16.90
CA PHE A 560 38.84 26.58 -15.70
C PHE A 560 39.51 25.89 -14.51
N ALA A 561 39.47 26.55 -13.33
CA ALA A 561 40.00 25.97 -12.10
C ALA A 561 39.17 26.37 -10.89
N VAL A 562 39.24 25.56 -9.84
CA VAL A 562 38.70 25.92 -8.54
C VAL A 562 39.61 26.94 -7.87
N GLY A 563 39.05 28.09 -7.49
CA GLY A 563 39.72 29.14 -6.70
C GLY A 563 39.15 29.26 -5.30
N GLU A 564 39.95 29.64 -4.33
CA GLU A 564 39.52 30.00 -2.96
C GLU A 564 39.70 31.51 -2.74
N ILE A 565 38.62 32.20 -2.40
CA ILE A 565 38.67 33.63 -2.15
C ILE A 565 39.28 33.88 -0.78
N ILE A 566 40.50 34.42 -0.74
CA ILE A 566 41.25 34.69 0.50
C ILE A 566 41.09 36.10 1.01
N LYS A 567 40.68 37.04 0.14
CA LYS A 567 40.36 38.42 0.47
C LYS A 567 39.37 38.99 -0.53
N CYS A 568 38.44 39.83 -0.10
CA CYS A 568 37.51 40.53 -0.98
C CYS A 568 37.29 41.96 -0.44
N GLU A 569 37.23 42.94 -1.35
CA GLU A 569 37.03 44.35 -0.99
C GLU A 569 36.12 45.02 -2.05
N PRO A 570 35.26 45.98 -1.67
CA PRO A 570 34.52 46.77 -2.64
C PRO A 570 35.45 47.66 -3.47
N VAL A 571 35.21 47.79 -4.77
CA VAL A 571 35.95 48.72 -5.62
C VAL A 571 35.47 50.14 -5.34
N PRO A 572 36.37 51.09 -4.87
CA PRO A 572 35.96 52.40 -4.33
C PRO A 572 35.18 53.27 -5.31
N LYS A 573 35.38 53.12 -6.60
CA LYS A 573 34.72 53.91 -7.68
C LYS A 573 33.54 53.22 -8.32
N SER A 574 33.05 52.09 -7.75
CA SER A 574 31.93 51.32 -8.32
C SER A 574 30.97 50.82 -7.24
N LYS A 575 29.68 51.02 -7.51
CA LYS A 575 28.61 50.42 -6.67
C LYS A 575 28.30 48.96 -7.01
N LYS A 576 28.87 48.46 -8.12
CA LYS A 576 28.53 47.12 -8.67
C LYS A 576 29.68 46.11 -8.53
N LEU A 577 30.91 46.57 -8.23
CA LEU A 577 32.10 45.70 -8.32
C LEU A 577 32.66 45.33 -6.96
N LEU A 578 33.03 44.05 -6.83
CA LEU A 578 33.91 43.53 -5.79
C LEU A 578 35.27 43.13 -6.40
N CYS A 579 36.35 43.36 -5.68
CA CYS A 579 37.71 42.93 -6.02
C CYS A 579 38.13 41.83 -5.07
N SER A 580 38.29 40.61 -5.62
CA SER A 580 38.65 39.40 -4.87
C SER A 580 40.09 39.00 -5.14
N GLN A 581 40.84 38.63 -4.10
CA GLN A 581 42.11 37.91 -4.21
C GLN A 581 41.77 36.41 -4.16
N VAL A 582 41.98 35.70 -5.23
CA VAL A 582 41.58 34.32 -5.39
C VAL A 582 42.83 33.43 -5.48
N LYS A 583 43.01 32.56 -4.52
CA LYS A 583 44.09 31.55 -4.51
C LYS A 583 43.72 30.43 -5.44
N ILE A 584 44.59 30.12 -6.42
CA ILE A 584 44.48 29.07 -7.41
C ILE A 584 45.77 28.27 -7.39
N GLY A 585 45.79 27.12 -6.74
CA GLY A 585 47.02 26.37 -6.49
C GLY A 585 48.04 27.16 -5.67
N LYS A 586 49.17 27.48 -6.24
CA LYS A 586 50.25 28.27 -5.62
C LYS A 586 50.18 29.75 -5.96
N GLU A 587 49.30 30.15 -6.88
CA GLU A 587 49.17 31.54 -7.35
C GLU A 587 47.98 32.23 -6.68
N VAL A 588 48.05 33.55 -6.58
CA VAL A 588 46.91 34.39 -6.22
C VAL A 588 46.64 35.34 -7.36
N LYS A 589 45.40 35.30 -7.88
CA LYS A 589 44.95 36.21 -8.94
C LYS A 589 43.95 37.22 -8.40
N GLN A 590 44.09 38.45 -8.87
CA GLN A 590 43.13 39.50 -8.57
C GLN A 590 41.99 39.44 -9.59
N ILE A 591 40.78 39.28 -9.12
CA ILE A 591 39.60 39.19 -10.00
C ILE A 591 38.53 40.20 -9.56
N VAL A 592 38.05 40.99 -10.52
CA VAL A 592 37.02 41.99 -10.32
C VAL A 592 35.70 41.46 -10.92
N SER A 593 34.66 41.42 -10.10
CA SER A 593 33.37 40.82 -10.47
C SER A 593 32.19 41.75 -10.17
N GLY A 594 31.17 41.75 -11.04
CA GLY A 594 29.97 42.59 -10.96
C GLY A 594 28.89 42.12 -9.99
N ILE A 595 29.26 41.53 -8.87
CA ILE A 595 28.35 40.79 -7.99
C ILE A 595 28.04 41.50 -6.66
N ARG A 596 28.44 42.78 -6.49
CA ARG A 596 28.28 43.53 -5.23
C ARG A 596 26.82 43.76 -4.83
N ALA A 597 25.87 43.65 -5.76
CA ALA A 597 24.44 43.72 -5.47
C ALA A 597 23.89 42.45 -4.79
N HIS A 598 24.58 41.32 -4.98
CA HIS A 598 24.16 39.99 -4.56
C HIS A 598 25.00 39.38 -3.45
N TYR A 599 26.25 39.90 -3.23
CA TYR A 599 27.20 39.41 -2.24
C TYR A 599 27.90 40.57 -1.53
N THR A 600 28.09 40.43 -0.22
CA THR A 600 28.98 41.31 0.54
C THR A 600 30.44 40.86 0.44
N ALA A 601 31.38 41.75 0.68
CA ALA A 601 32.81 41.41 0.63
C ALA A 601 33.19 40.37 1.71
N GLU A 602 32.53 40.41 2.86
CA GLU A 602 32.72 39.49 3.98
C GLU A 602 32.25 38.08 3.65
N GLU A 603 31.09 37.97 2.99
CA GLU A 603 30.51 36.67 2.57
C GLU A 603 31.33 35.95 1.50
N MET A 604 32.12 36.70 0.74
CA MET A 604 32.97 36.16 -0.31
C MET A 604 34.20 35.42 0.21
N VAL A 605 34.73 35.84 1.35
CA VAL A 605 35.97 35.26 1.88
C VAL A 605 35.76 33.82 2.34
N GLY A 606 36.63 32.91 1.93
CA GLY A 606 36.56 31.47 2.21
C GLY A 606 35.71 30.65 1.22
N LYS A 607 34.96 31.31 0.32
CA LYS A 607 34.20 30.58 -0.70
C LYS A 607 35.12 29.96 -1.75
N LYS A 608 34.79 28.73 -2.18
CA LYS A 608 35.39 28.07 -3.33
C LYS A 608 34.52 28.35 -4.55
N VAL A 609 35.14 28.82 -5.61
CA VAL A 609 34.46 29.32 -6.81
C VAL A 609 35.10 28.77 -8.07
N MET A 610 34.33 28.66 -9.14
CA MET A 610 34.85 28.34 -10.47
C MET A 610 35.40 29.58 -11.15
N VAL A 611 36.63 29.50 -11.67
CA VAL A 611 37.35 30.62 -12.25
C VAL A 611 37.84 30.27 -13.65
N LEU A 612 37.58 31.13 -14.65
CA LEU A 612 38.28 31.12 -15.92
C LEU A 612 39.64 31.83 -15.73
N VAL A 613 40.73 31.04 -15.75
CA VAL A 613 42.05 31.49 -15.26
C VAL A 613 43.00 31.99 -16.36
N ASN A 614 42.75 31.68 -17.61
CA ASN A 614 43.54 32.07 -18.74
C ASN A 614 42.94 33.22 -19.59
N LEU A 615 41.99 33.94 -19.01
CA LEU A 615 41.43 35.12 -19.65
C LEU A 615 42.47 36.25 -19.67
N LYS A 616 42.57 36.96 -20.80
CA LYS A 616 43.48 38.11 -20.91
C LYS A 616 43.15 39.18 -19.89
N PRO A 617 44.11 39.64 -19.08
CA PRO A 617 43.85 40.63 -18.05
C PRO A 617 43.25 41.93 -18.60
N ALA A 618 42.24 42.45 -17.90
CA ALA A 618 41.51 43.65 -18.28
C ALA A 618 41.32 44.59 -17.06
N LYS A 619 41.22 45.90 -17.29
CA LYS A 619 40.93 46.89 -16.23
C LYS A 619 39.44 47.16 -16.16
N LEU A 620 38.83 46.90 -14.98
CA LEU A 620 37.43 47.21 -14.68
C LEU A 620 37.40 48.32 -13.60
N ALA A 621 36.80 49.45 -13.92
CA ALA A 621 36.80 50.68 -13.07
C ALA A 621 38.19 51.06 -12.56
N GLY A 622 39.25 50.84 -13.39
CA GLY A 622 40.65 51.15 -13.10
C GLY A 622 41.39 50.06 -12.30
N VAL A 623 40.76 49.00 -11.88
CA VAL A 623 41.34 47.87 -11.15
C VAL A 623 41.57 46.70 -12.13
N LEU A 624 42.74 46.08 -12.06
CA LEU A 624 43.11 44.96 -12.96
C LEU A 624 42.38 43.69 -12.53
N SER A 625 41.74 43.01 -13.48
CA SER A 625 41.16 41.66 -13.31
C SER A 625 41.99 40.67 -14.16
N GLU A 626 42.46 39.57 -13.54
CA GLU A 626 43.32 38.57 -14.14
C GLU A 626 42.61 37.23 -14.41
N GLY A 627 41.28 37.26 -14.41
CA GLY A 627 40.37 36.11 -14.66
C GLY A 627 38.92 36.51 -14.48
N MET A 628 38.03 35.53 -14.49
CA MET A 628 36.60 35.72 -14.35
C MET A 628 35.99 34.69 -13.42
N LEU A 629 35.21 35.12 -12.40
CA LEU A 629 34.35 34.23 -11.62
C LEU A 629 33.14 33.85 -12.45
N LEU A 630 32.76 32.57 -12.40
CA LEU A 630 31.54 32.11 -13.07
C LEU A 630 30.32 32.27 -12.15
N CYS A 631 29.26 32.82 -12.69
CA CYS A 631 27.97 32.97 -12.03
C CYS A 631 26.86 32.47 -12.94
N ALA A 632 25.83 31.87 -12.35
CA ALA A 632 24.53 31.68 -12.98
C ALA A 632 23.68 32.93 -12.73
N GLU A 633 22.83 33.31 -13.69
CA GLU A 633 21.91 34.45 -13.63
C GLU A 633 20.49 33.94 -13.92
N ASP A 634 19.52 34.29 -13.06
CA ASP A 634 18.10 33.97 -13.28
C ASP A 634 17.39 35.04 -14.13
N ALA A 635 16.08 34.85 -14.38
CA ALA A 635 15.26 35.75 -15.21
C ALA A 635 15.10 37.14 -14.58
N GLU A 636 15.17 37.26 -13.26
CA GLU A 636 15.09 38.50 -12.49
C GLU A 636 16.44 39.20 -12.40
N GLY A 637 17.54 38.60 -12.90
CA GLY A 637 18.88 39.15 -12.86
C GLY A 637 19.62 38.90 -11.53
N ASN A 638 19.16 37.95 -10.72
CA ASN A 638 19.87 37.53 -9.54
C ASN A 638 21.08 36.66 -9.93
N LEU A 639 22.22 36.88 -9.29
CA LEU A 639 23.46 36.16 -9.57
C LEU A 639 23.81 35.19 -8.45
N ALA A 640 24.08 33.94 -8.83
CA ALA A 640 24.64 32.92 -7.95
C ALA A 640 26.03 32.46 -8.41
N LEU A 641 27.01 32.40 -7.49
CA LEU A 641 28.34 31.88 -7.78
C LEU A 641 28.28 30.39 -8.11
N VAL A 642 28.95 30.00 -9.19
CA VAL A 642 29.14 28.58 -9.51
C VAL A 642 30.24 28.02 -8.61
N THR A 643 29.88 27.03 -7.78
CA THR A 643 30.77 26.42 -6.77
C THR A 643 30.85 24.91 -7.00
N PRO A 644 31.97 24.23 -6.66
CA PRO A 644 32.02 22.79 -6.69
C PRO A 644 31.13 22.18 -5.59
N GLU A 645 30.30 21.20 -5.92
CA GLU A 645 29.43 20.49 -4.97
C GLU A 645 30.22 19.81 -3.84
N LYS A 646 31.39 19.27 -4.17
CA LYS A 646 32.28 18.61 -3.21
C LYS A 646 33.46 19.51 -2.86
N ASN A 647 34.01 19.31 -1.65
CA ASN A 647 35.18 20.08 -1.24
C ASN A 647 36.43 19.75 -2.07
N MET A 648 36.68 20.55 -3.10
CA MET A 648 37.84 20.41 -3.99
C MET A 648 38.99 21.35 -3.56
N PRO A 649 40.24 20.98 -3.71
CA PRO A 649 41.39 21.85 -3.42
C PRO A 649 41.44 23.03 -4.40
N ALA A 650 41.90 24.19 -3.91
CA ALA A 650 42.19 25.33 -4.79
C ALA A 650 43.25 24.97 -5.80
N GLY A 651 43.02 25.20 -7.09
CA GLY A 651 43.86 24.79 -8.21
C GLY A 651 43.43 23.47 -8.87
N ALA A 652 42.37 22.81 -8.38
CA ALA A 652 41.81 21.68 -9.11
C ALA A 652 41.29 22.16 -10.48
N GLU A 653 41.69 21.48 -11.54
CA GLU A 653 41.23 21.77 -12.89
C GLU A 653 39.82 21.31 -13.11
N ILE A 654 39.07 22.06 -13.91
CA ILE A 654 37.69 21.74 -14.29
C ILE A 654 37.77 21.35 -15.77
N CYS A 655 37.42 20.10 -16.05
CA CYS A 655 37.48 19.46 -17.38
C CYS A 655 36.12 18.85 -17.77
#